data_4d5a0c3ad87893c3f4e995febdbae997
#
_entry.id   4d5a0c3ad87893c3f4e995febdbae997
#
_cell.length_a   1.000
_cell.length_b   1.000
_cell.length_c   1.000
_cell.angle_alpha   90.00
_cell.angle_beta   90.00
_cell.angle_gamma   90.00
#
_symmetry.space_group_name_H-M   'P 1'
#
loop_
_entity.id
_entity.type
_entity.pdbx_description
1 polymer ?
#
loop_
_entity_poly.entity_id
_entity_poly.type
_entity_poly.pdbx_seq_one_letter_code
_entity_poly.pdbx_strand_id
1 'polypeptide(L)'
;MTFTLMAAFAASACTTTEDDTVWPDWVDGKADGATQLAFTKVTSKAQFEALALADGGVVIQGPSMKFVIDRRKPTSPKIFFQNANFKRDGKTPNSARYHFYFSEEVLKDFEEDLESFNNSTYSVQNKKYVAGTVQTYRLDDGMVYGFQFYPEDVAAEGTILDAMKTVKAAFKIPGAKLAFVATGPQQTTATIEGKLKTLGMESTTVDKILGGLNYLPLNLGEAWGMLRIFPANSDDLTPLDIAVLEDLPLDLAVVAGTITKAYQDASSHVNLKSKERGTPNFVLRDAGPNQVELKKFANKPVHLIVKADRFVLEPTTEAIVKAKFAERTNKPWIPVTSVAETKPFSFTEMCPGAASACITAQKKFGSKAANLGLLQHKTLLGRTTDTGSPSRQLGYNLVPDGIGVPVQFYHDVVNFSPNATLRSKLSALITAEKAGTLSPAQRKVMAEGVRLEFYKAQVPAAMLSAVRAKIVATLKPGTDRIKIRSSANAEDLPNFDGAGLHDSFSARLTVADNADGSCQVVEEPDGLATKLEVKPKTLNCALKGVWGSLWNKRAIEERSFARLDHATVGMGIAVVSRYDDDHEIIANQVIVTRVINNEGLFGYSFSTQVGNNLVTNPEPGSYAENVIAGFVEKARPPTFTVTRFATPAAGAPKLTARILDNEVMTSILDLTKRAEIGYCRAKTSYYPGNCTDVTLDPEKPSSLDLEIKLLDNGEFTFKQIREFAGH
;
A
#
# COMPACT_ATOMS: atom_id res chain seq x y z
N MET A 1 30.98 76.95 48.90
CA MET A 1 30.62 77.42 47.54
C MET A 1 30.48 76.20 46.64
N THR A 2 29.31 75.73 46.46
CA THR A 2 29.05 74.61 45.58
C THR A 2 27.78 74.93 44.83
N PHE A 3 27.90 75.10 43.56
CA PHE A 3 26.74 75.29 42.65
C PHE A 3 26.15 74.01 42.25
N THR A 4 24.86 73.81 42.53
CA THR A 4 24.05 72.74 42.09
C THR A 4 23.31 73.14 40.83
N LEU A 5 23.60 72.49 39.72
CA LEU A 5 22.86 72.64 38.46
C LEU A 5 21.76 71.63 38.37
N MET A 6 20.52 72.06 38.45
CA MET A 6 19.34 71.25 38.14
C MET A 6 19.16 71.18 36.63
N ALA A 7 19.32 70.01 36.05
CA ALA A 7 18.89 69.71 34.69
C ALA A 7 17.52 69.00 34.75
N ALA A 8 16.48 69.64 34.22
CA ALA A 8 15.18 69.09 34.02
C ALA A 8 15.24 68.17 32.81
N PHE A 9 15.07 66.85 33.08
CA PHE A 9 14.80 65.87 32.02
C PHE A 9 13.29 65.84 31.78
N ALA A 10 12.85 66.28 30.60
CA ALA A 10 11.54 66.01 30.08
C ALA A 10 11.46 64.48 29.79
N ALA A 11 10.70 63.75 30.57
CA ALA A 11 10.36 62.38 30.29
C ALA A 11 9.40 62.31 29.09
N SER A 12 9.95 62.02 27.93
CA SER A 12 9.19 61.56 26.79
C SER A 12 8.71 60.16 27.14
N ALA A 13 7.43 60.00 27.44
CA ALA A 13 6.81 58.71 27.61
C ALA A 13 6.79 57.99 26.23
N CYS A 14 7.83 57.25 25.98
CA CYS A 14 7.80 56.21 24.95
C CYS A 14 6.95 55.09 25.50
N THR A 15 5.69 55.03 25.13
CA THR A 15 4.87 53.84 25.34
C THR A 15 5.41 52.71 24.43
N THR A 16 6.43 52.03 24.90
CA THR A 16 6.75 50.72 24.42
C THR A 16 5.61 49.83 24.87
N THR A 17 4.76 49.44 23.97
CA THR A 17 3.95 48.25 24.16
C THR A 17 4.96 47.11 24.24
N GLU A 18 5.44 46.84 25.43
CA GLU A 18 6.17 45.61 25.71
C GLU A 18 5.20 44.47 25.42
N ASP A 19 5.57 43.72 24.40
CA ASP A 19 5.01 42.40 24.18
C ASP A 19 5.62 41.48 25.25
N ASP A 20 5.00 41.50 26.46
CA ASP A 20 5.46 40.79 27.68
C ASP A 20 5.37 39.28 27.57
N THR A 21 5.49 38.70 26.39
CA THR A 21 5.63 37.28 26.22
C THR A 21 7.09 36.88 26.38
N VAL A 22 7.50 36.48 27.57
CA VAL A 22 8.77 35.79 27.82
C VAL A 22 8.63 34.42 27.18
N TRP A 23 9.25 34.23 26.02
CA TRP A 23 9.31 32.94 25.37
C TRP A 23 10.37 32.07 26.05
N PRO A 24 10.14 30.74 26.10
CA PRO A 24 11.17 29.82 26.55
C PRO A 24 12.47 30.01 25.75
N ASP A 25 13.64 29.86 26.39
CA ASP A 25 14.97 30.06 25.80
C ASP A 25 15.25 29.23 24.53
N TRP A 26 14.46 28.20 24.28
CA TRP A 26 14.56 27.33 23.12
C TRP A 26 13.75 27.80 21.89
N VAL A 27 13.07 28.96 21.96
CA VAL A 27 12.40 29.60 20.82
C VAL A 27 13.32 30.67 20.24
N ASP A 28 13.53 30.65 18.94
CA ASP A 28 14.37 31.60 18.18
C ASP A 28 15.89 31.59 18.46
N GLY A 29 16.42 30.60 19.15
CA GLY A 29 17.86 30.45 19.31
C GLY A 29 18.60 30.01 18.03
N LYS A 30 19.83 29.59 18.15
CA LYS A 30 20.64 29.11 17.02
C LYS A 30 20.07 27.79 16.47
N ALA A 31 19.85 27.72 15.15
CA ALA A 31 19.34 26.55 14.47
C ALA A 31 20.42 25.47 14.37
N ASP A 32 20.55 24.65 15.41
CA ASP A 32 21.40 23.47 15.37
C ASP A 32 20.61 22.15 15.20
N GLY A 33 19.30 22.26 14.99
CA GLY A 33 18.41 21.12 14.75
C GLY A 33 18.19 20.17 15.94
N ALA A 34 19.04 20.20 16.96
CA ALA A 34 18.98 19.27 18.08
C ALA A 34 18.42 19.90 19.37
N THR A 35 18.62 21.19 19.59
CA THR A 35 18.41 21.82 20.90
C THR A 35 17.18 22.71 21.00
N GLN A 36 16.50 23.01 19.87
CA GLN A 36 15.36 23.93 19.85
C GLN A 36 14.12 23.29 19.25
N LEU A 37 13.01 23.36 19.95
CA LEU A 37 11.74 22.77 19.50
C LEU A 37 11.01 23.65 18.46
N ALA A 38 11.10 24.99 18.56
CA ALA A 38 10.31 25.91 17.75
C ALA A 38 11.13 27.11 17.25
N PHE A 39 10.71 27.65 16.09
CA PHE A 39 11.27 28.83 15.46
C PHE A 39 10.16 29.73 14.93
N THR A 40 10.30 31.04 15.06
CA THR A 40 9.34 32.02 14.55
C THR A 40 9.67 32.47 13.12
N LYS A 41 10.86 32.15 12.63
CA LYS A 41 11.31 32.47 11.26
C LYS A 41 12.13 31.33 10.66
N VAL A 42 12.01 31.16 9.36
CA VAL A 42 12.87 30.29 8.54
C VAL A 42 13.49 31.14 7.45
N THR A 43 14.83 31.28 7.45
CA THR A 43 15.57 32.28 6.65
C THR A 43 16.53 31.65 5.64
N SER A 44 16.77 30.34 5.71
CA SER A 44 17.64 29.66 4.76
C SER A 44 17.15 28.24 4.47
N LYS A 45 17.55 27.73 3.30
CA LYS A 45 17.29 26.34 2.92
C LYS A 45 17.93 25.35 3.92
N ALA A 46 19.17 25.62 4.33
CA ALA A 46 19.87 24.78 5.30
C ALA A 46 19.14 24.73 6.66
N GLN A 47 18.59 25.85 7.14
CA GLN A 47 17.76 25.89 8.33
C GLN A 47 16.51 25.03 8.15
N PHE A 48 15.79 25.19 7.04
CA PHE A 48 14.61 24.39 6.75
C PHE A 48 14.93 22.89 6.75
N GLU A 49 15.99 22.46 6.05
CA GLU A 49 16.41 21.07 5.97
C GLU A 49 16.84 20.48 7.33
N ALA A 50 17.45 21.29 8.19
CA ALA A 50 17.80 20.87 9.54
C ALA A 50 16.60 20.68 10.47
N LEU A 51 15.52 21.43 10.26
CA LEU A 51 14.30 21.38 11.07
C LEU A 51 13.26 20.38 10.55
N ALA A 52 13.23 20.20 9.24
CA ALA A 52 12.22 19.40 8.56
C ALA A 52 12.44 17.89 8.83
N LEU A 53 11.34 17.16 8.89
CA LEU A 53 11.37 15.72 8.82
C LEU A 53 11.91 15.33 7.43
N ALA A 54 12.89 14.45 7.40
CA ALA A 54 13.41 13.90 6.16
C ALA A 54 12.28 13.23 5.35
N ASP A 55 12.50 13.17 4.05
CA ASP A 55 11.59 12.56 3.07
C ASP A 55 11.09 11.18 3.54
N GLY A 56 9.78 11.02 3.60
CA GLY A 56 9.11 9.76 3.98
C GLY A 56 9.09 8.71 2.87
N GLY A 57 9.98 8.81 1.86
CA GLY A 57 10.07 7.84 0.75
C GLY A 57 9.16 8.15 -0.44
N VAL A 58 8.47 9.29 -0.44
CA VAL A 58 7.73 9.79 -1.62
C VAL A 58 8.67 10.68 -2.42
N VAL A 59 9.13 10.21 -3.55
CA VAL A 59 10.27 10.79 -4.28
C VAL A 59 10.07 12.22 -4.78
N ILE A 60 8.82 12.66 -4.97
CA ILE A 60 8.50 14.04 -5.38
C ILE A 60 8.29 14.99 -4.23
N GLN A 61 8.01 14.47 -3.05
CA GLN A 61 7.88 15.23 -1.82
C GLN A 61 9.22 15.18 -1.08
N GLY A 62 9.83 16.31 -0.91
CA GLY A 62 11.04 16.42 -0.10
C GLY A 62 10.70 16.58 1.38
N PRO A 63 11.64 17.12 2.17
CA PRO A 63 11.44 17.32 3.60
C PRO A 63 10.20 18.17 3.91
N SER A 64 9.56 17.88 5.03
CA SER A 64 8.37 18.56 5.52
C SER A 64 8.53 19.10 6.93
N MET A 65 7.88 20.21 7.24
CA MET A 65 7.93 20.86 8.54
C MET A 65 6.55 21.36 8.95
N LYS A 66 6.12 21.04 10.15
CA LYS A 66 4.85 21.53 10.68
C LYS A 66 4.98 22.95 11.18
N PHE A 67 3.84 23.68 11.20
CA PHE A 67 3.74 24.98 11.83
C PHE A 67 2.39 25.17 12.53
N VAL A 68 2.38 26.06 13.51
CA VAL A 68 1.16 26.54 14.17
C VAL A 68 1.16 28.05 14.14
N ILE A 69 0.02 28.65 13.80
CA ILE A 69 -0.23 30.09 13.94
C ILE A 69 -1.20 30.29 15.08
N ASP A 70 -0.75 30.96 16.14
CA ASP A 70 -1.60 31.40 17.24
C ASP A 70 -2.39 32.65 16.80
N ARG A 71 -3.71 32.52 16.73
CA ARG A 71 -4.65 33.58 16.35
C ARG A 71 -5.57 33.97 17.50
N ARG A 72 -5.26 33.62 18.73
CA ARG A 72 -6.01 34.12 19.90
C ARG A 72 -6.05 35.65 19.94
N LYS A 73 -5.04 36.31 19.36
CA LYS A 73 -5.06 37.75 19.03
C LYS A 73 -5.06 37.93 17.51
N PRO A 74 -6.21 37.96 16.81
CA PRO A 74 -6.28 37.93 15.35
C PRO A 74 -5.59 39.10 14.64
N THR A 75 -5.45 40.24 15.31
CA THR A 75 -4.75 41.44 14.78
C THR A 75 -3.23 41.31 14.84
N SER A 76 -2.69 40.39 15.61
CA SER A 76 -1.24 40.14 15.78
C SER A 76 -0.98 38.63 15.88
N PRO A 77 -1.21 37.88 14.80
CA PRO A 77 -1.00 36.45 14.81
C PRO A 77 0.49 36.11 14.91
N LYS A 78 0.84 35.05 15.66
CA LYS A 78 2.22 34.58 15.82
C LYS A 78 2.35 33.19 15.20
N ILE A 79 3.42 32.98 14.42
CA ILE A 79 3.70 31.68 13.81
C ILE A 79 4.91 31.02 14.48
N PHE A 80 4.80 29.71 14.63
CA PHE A 80 5.85 28.83 15.16
C PHE A 80 6.05 27.65 14.21
N PHE A 81 7.27 27.48 13.75
CA PHE A 81 7.70 26.35 12.94
C PHE A 81 8.27 25.27 13.86
N GLN A 82 7.80 24.04 13.70
CA GLN A 82 8.16 22.91 14.54
C GLN A 82 9.46 22.27 14.06
N ASN A 83 10.39 22.00 14.98
CA ASN A 83 11.57 21.18 14.70
C ASN A 83 11.22 19.70 14.83
N ALA A 84 11.07 19.02 13.70
CA ALA A 84 10.76 17.59 13.66
C ALA A 84 11.94 16.70 14.13
N ASN A 85 13.15 17.25 14.16
CA ASN A 85 14.39 16.56 14.56
C ASN A 85 14.80 16.86 16.00
N PHE A 86 13.98 17.63 16.74
CA PHE A 86 14.23 17.93 18.14
C PHE A 86 14.29 16.65 18.99
N LYS A 87 15.28 16.58 19.86
CA LYS A 87 15.49 15.48 20.81
C LYS A 87 15.50 16.00 22.23
N ARG A 88 14.86 15.25 23.13
CA ARG A 88 14.92 15.43 24.56
C ARG A 88 15.40 14.10 25.17
N ASP A 89 16.52 14.13 25.87
CA ASP A 89 17.16 12.91 26.43
C ASP A 89 17.40 11.82 25.35
N GLY A 90 17.78 12.25 24.14
CA GLY A 90 18.05 11.37 23.01
C GLY A 90 16.81 10.81 22.30
N LYS A 91 15.59 11.14 22.78
CA LYS A 91 14.32 10.68 22.21
C LYS A 91 13.58 11.83 21.53
N THR A 92 12.80 11.51 20.49
CA THR A 92 11.91 12.46 19.85
C THR A 92 10.62 12.56 20.68
N PRO A 93 10.32 13.74 21.30
CA PRO A 93 9.09 13.90 22.07
C PRO A 93 7.87 14.10 21.16
N ASN A 94 6.66 13.92 21.71
CA ASN A 94 5.41 14.16 21.00
C ASN A 94 5.29 15.60 20.49
N SER A 95 5.83 16.56 21.22
CA SER A 95 5.89 17.97 20.79
C SER A 95 6.70 18.22 19.52
N ALA A 96 7.61 17.34 19.14
CA ALA A 96 8.30 17.37 17.85
C ALA A 96 7.53 16.68 16.72
N ARG A 97 6.37 16.08 17.00
CA ARG A 97 5.59 15.30 16.02
C ARG A 97 4.16 15.81 15.80
N TYR A 98 3.49 16.33 16.83
CA TYR A 98 2.06 16.62 16.81
C TYR A 98 1.77 18.07 17.17
N HIS A 99 0.87 18.72 16.43
CA HIS A 99 0.51 20.11 16.62
C HIS A 99 -0.03 20.42 18.04
N PHE A 100 -0.83 19.54 18.64
CA PHE A 100 -1.37 19.74 19.98
C PHE A 100 -0.24 19.83 21.02
N TYR A 101 0.60 18.80 21.15
CA TYR A 101 1.68 18.80 22.10
C TYR A 101 2.75 19.87 21.83
N PHE A 102 2.93 20.22 20.55
CA PHE A 102 3.74 21.33 20.16
C PHE A 102 3.16 22.64 20.70
N SER A 103 1.85 22.87 20.53
CA SER A 103 1.15 24.06 21.01
C SER A 103 1.15 24.15 22.54
N GLU A 104 0.91 23.02 23.21
CA GLU A 104 0.93 22.93 24.67
C GLU A 104 2.30 23.36 25.23
N GLU A 105 3.40 22.97 24.58
CA GLU A 105 4.74 23.27 25.03
C GLU A 105 5.23 24.67 24.63
N VAL A 106 4.77 25.20 23.47
CA VAL A 106 5.30 26.42 22.86
C VAL A 106 4.45 27.65 23.15
N LEU A 107 3.12 27.50 23.26
CA LEU A 107 2.23 28.65 23.40
C LEU A 107 2.05 29.05 24.86
N LYS A 108 2.36 30.30 25.19
CA LYS A 108 2.11 30.85 26.51
C LYS A 108 0.59 30.82 26.82
N ASP A 109 0.23 30.50 28.07
CA ASP A 109 -1.16 30.46 28.54
C ASP A 109 -2.04 29.55 27.65
N PHE A 110 -1.50 28.40 27.28
CA PHE A 110 -2.25 27.39 26.55
C PHE A 110 -2.99 26.49 27.53
N GLU A 111 -4.33 26.58 27.54
CA GLU A 111 -5.20 25.87 28.48
C GLU A 111 -6.14 24.88 27.78
N GLU A 112 -5.95 24.66 26.45
CA GLU A 112 -6.82 23.76 25.69
C GLU A 112 -6.47 22.30 26.01
N ASP A 113 -7.47 21.47 26.22
CA ASP A 113 -7.30 20.04 26.07
C ASP A 113 -7.29 19.65 24.59
N LEU A 114 -7.00 18.40 24.30
CA LEU A 114 -6.88 17.91 22.94
C LEU A 114 -8.16 18.10 22.11
N GLU A 115 -9.33 17.86 22.71
CA GLU A 115 -10.62 18.01 22.04
C GLU A 115 -10.90 19.48 21.72
N SER A 116 -10.70 20.37 22.68
CA SER A 116 -10.87 21.82 22.53
C SER A 116 -9.93 22.40 21.50
N PHE A 117 -8.66 21.99 21.52
CA PHE A 117 -7.67 22.39 20.51
C PHE A 117 -8.10 21.98 19.11
N ASN A 118 -8.61 20.76 18.95
CA ASN A 118 -9.05 20.27 17.66
C ASN A 118 -10.26 21.03 17.13
N ASN A 119 -11.24 21.21 17.98
CA ASN A 119 -12.46 21.95 17.65
C ASN A 119 -12.14 23.40 17.27
N SER A 120 -11.17 24.03 17.92
CA SER A 120 -10.75 25.40 17.64
C SER A 120 -9.73 25.53 16.49
N THR A 121 -9.17 24.39 16.00
CA THR A 121 -8.13 24.35 14.96
C THR A 121 -8.66 23.81 13.64
N TYR A 122 -9.32 22.64 13.63
CA TYR A 122 -9.67 21.93 12.38
C TYR A 122 -11.15 22.02 12.01
N SER A 123 -12.03 21.99 12.98
CA SER A 123 -13.48 21.84 12.76
C SER A 123 -14.24 23.16 12.66
N VAL A 124 -13.57 24.30 12.67
CA VAL A 124 -14.18 25.63 12.73
C VAL A 124 -13.60 26.56 11.66
N GLN A 125 -14.46 27.40 11.07
CA GLN A 125 -14.02 28.36 10.05
C GLN A 125 -13.17 29.51 10.62
N ASN A 126 -13.57 30.04 11.78
CA ASN A 126 -12.85 31.09 12.51
C ASN A 126 -11.98 30.44 13.58
N LYS A 127 -10.74 30.20 13.24
CA LYS A 127 -9.80 29.42 14.03
C LYS A 127 -9.09 30.24 15.10
N LYS A 128 -8.97 29.68 16.30
CA LYS A 128 -8.02 30.18 17.32
C LYS A 128 -6.59 29.87 16.91
N TYR A 129 -6.38 28.68 16.34
CA TYR A 129 -5.09 28.22 15.87
C TYR A 129 -5.21 27.77 14.42
N VAL A 130 -4.20 28.05 13.61
CA VAL A 130 -4.04 27.46 12.27
C VAL A 130 -2.86 26.50 12.32
N ALA A 131 -3.13 25.24 12.17
CA ALA A 131 -2.13 24.18 12.10
C ALA A 131 -1.94 23.75 10.65
N GLY A 132 -0.69 23.64 10.21
CA GLY A 132 -0.39 23.26 8.84
C GLY A 132 1.00 22.67 8.69
N THR A 133 1.34 22.33 7.46
CA THR A 133 2.63 21.76 7.07
C THR A 133 3.23 22.54 5.91
N VAL A 134 4.52 22.79 5.96
CA VAL A 134 5.32 23.19 4.80
C VAL A 134 5.87 21.91 4.19
N GLN A 135 5.40 21.56 3.00
CA GLN A 135 5.87 20.41 2.24
C GLN A 135 6.66 20.90 1.04
N THR A 136 7.87 20.42 0.85
CA THR A 136 8.61 20.70 -0.38
C THR A 136 8.18 19.78 -1.50
N TYR A 137 8.05 20.34 -2.71
CA TYR A 137 7.74 19.61 -3.93
C TYR A 137 8.84 19.87 -4.96
N ARG A 138 9.34 18.80 -5.56
CA ARG A 138 10.30 18.89 -6.67
C ARG A 138 9.52 18.97 -7.97
N LEU A 139 9.71 20.05 -8.69
CA LEU A 139 9.14 20.28 -10.02
C LEU A 139 10.25 20.27 -11.06
N ASP A 140 9.90 20.16 -12.34
CA ASP A 140 10.85 20.18 -13.45
C ASP A 140 11.69 21.49 -13.49
N ASP A 141 11.11 22.60 -13.01
CA ASP A 141 11.73 23.93 -12.98
C ASP A 141 12.25 24.34 -11.59
N GLY A 142 12.35 23.44 -10.64
CA GLY A 142 12.91 23.65 -9.31
C GLY A 142 12.05 23.17 -8.16
N MET A 143 12.33 23.71 -6.97
CA MET A 143 11.65 23.32 -5.73
C MET A 143 10.60 24.36 -5.33
N VAL A 144 9.41 23.87 -4.95
CA VAL A 144 8.32 24.68 -4.39
C VAL A 144 8.12 24.34 -2.92
N TYR A 145 7.94 25.32 -2.08
CA TYR A 145 7.51 25.17 -0.69
C TYR A 145 6.00 25.34 -0.63
N GLY A 146 5.29 24.21 -0.53
CA GLY A 146 3.84 24.15 -0.45
C GLY A 146 3.37 24.25 0.99
N PHE A 147 2.58 25.27 1.29
CA PHE A 147 1.91 25.42 2.58
C PHE A 147 0.52 24.81 2.47
N GLN A 148 0.25 23.85 3.30
CA GLN A 148 -1.00 23.09 3.26
C GLN A 148 -1.60 22.94 4.65
N PHE A 149 -2.93 22.91 4.68
CA PHE A 149 -3.70 22.59 5.88
C PHE A 149 -4.08 21.11 5.86
N TYR A 150 -4.66 20.66 6.94
CA TYR A 150 -5.21 19.30 7.00
C TYR A 150 -6.33 19.14 5.93
N PRO A 151 -6.44 17.99 5.26
CA PRO A 151 -7.39 17.82 4.14
C PRO A 151 -8.86 18.12 4.47
N GLU A 152 -9.30 17.81 5.68
CA GLU A 152 -10.66 18.06 6.14
C GLU A 152 -10.83 19.41 6.86
N ASP A 153 -9.80 20.24 6.82
CA ASP A 153 -9.81 21.56 7.45
C ASP A 153 -10.81 22.50 6.74
N VAL A 154 -11.77 23.00 7.50
CA VAL A 154 -12.86 23.87 7.02
C VAL A 154 -12.52 25.37 7.07
N ALA A 155 -11.26 25.73 6.86
CA ALA A 155 -10.80 27.12 6.94
C ALA A 155 -11.57 28.05 5.99
N ALA A 156 -12.10 29.15 6.54
CA ALA A 156 -12.69 30.19 5.73
C ALA A 156 -11.62 30.89 4.88
N GLU A 157 -12.02 31.45 3.71
CA GLU A 157 -11.13 32.19 2.79
C GLU A 157 -10.28 33.23 3.52
N GLY A 158 -10.89 34.05 4.37
CA GLY A 158 -10.17 35.05 5.16
C GLY A 158 -9.11 34.45 6.08
N THR A 159 -9.39 33.30 6.68
CA THR A 159 -8.43 32.57 7.52
C THR A 159 -7.24 32.06 6.72
N ILE A 160 -7.49 31.50 5.53
CA ILE A 160 -6.42 31.05 4.63
C ILE A 160 -5.52 32.21 4.23
N LEU A 161 -6.11 33.35 3.80
CA LEU A 161 -5.36 34.50 3.37
C LEU A 161 -4.52 35.13 4.49
N ASP A 162 -5.05 35.25 5.69
CA ASP A 162 -4.33 35.77 6.85
C ASP A 162 -3.21 34.83 7.30
N ALA A 163 -3.45 33.52 7.27
CA ALA A 163 -2.43 32.53 7.54
C ALA A 163 -1.29 32.64 6.51
N MET A 164 -1.61 32.74 5.23
CA MET A 164 -0.59 32.84 4.17
C MET A 164 0.19 34.15 4.21
N LYS A 165 -0.43 35.26 4.61
CA LYS A 165 0.31 36.53 4.91
C LYS A 165 1.31 36.31 6.05
N THR A 166 0.89 35.69 7.13
CA THR A 166 1.72 35.40 8.30
C THR A 166 2.90 34.49 7.94
N VAL A 167 2.60 33.40 7.21
CA VAL A 167 3.63 32.50 6.67
C VAL A 167 4.64 33.27 5.83
N LYS A 168 4.19 34.04 4.84
CA LYS A 168 5.08 34.81 3.95
C LYS A 168 5.95 35.80 4.71
N ALA A 169 5.43 36.37 5.79
CA ALA A 169 6.20 37.27 6.65
C ALA A 169 7.33 36.58 7.42
N ALA A 170 7.17 35.31 7.75
CA ALA A 170 8.10 34.52 8.56
C ALA A 170 8.99 33.58 7.77
N PHE A 171 8.53 33.11 6.60
CA PHE A 171 9.30 32.19 5.74
C PHE A 171 10.05 33.00 4.67
N LYS A 172 11.35 33.20 4.89
CA LYS A 172 12.19 34.14 4.15
C LYS A 172 13.40 33.51 3.46
N ILE A 173 13.24 32.30 2.93
CA ILE A 173 14.30 31.66 2.15
C ILE A 173 14.47 32.43 0.83
N PRO A 174 15.67 32.94 0.51
CA PRO A 174 15.90 33.68 -0.72
C PRO A 174 15.61 32.85 -1.97
N GLY A 175 14.84 33.40 -2.90
CA GLY A 175 14.49 32.71 -4.15
C GLY A 175 13.46 31.59 -4.00
N ALA A 176 12.91 31.36 -2.81
CA ALA A 176 11.91 30.29 -2.61
C ALA A 176 10.62 30.58 -3.38
N LYS A 177 10.16 29.61 -4.17
CA LYS A 177 8.80 29.60 -4.73
C LYS A 177 7.85 29.11 -3.64
N LEU A 178 6.86 29.94 -3.29
CA LEU A 178 5.87 29.65 -2.26
C LEU A 178 4.51 29.38 -2.90
N ALA A 179 3.86 28.30 -2.52
CA ALA A 179 2.51 27.99 -2.96
C ALA A 179 1.61 27.61 -1.79
N PHE A 180 0.35 27.99 -1.85
CA PHE A 180 -0.69 27.36 -1.05
C PHE A 180 -1.16 26.12 -1.78
N VAL A 181 -1.04 24.96 -1.16
CA VAL A 181 -1.47 23.67 -1.70
C VAL A 181 -2.77 23.27 -1.02
N ALA A 182 -3.87 23.41 -1.75
CA ALA A 182 -5.17 23.00 -1.25
C ALA A 182 -5.26 21.47 -1.19
N THR A 183 -5.58 20.94 -0.01
CA THR A 183 -5.69 19.50 0.27
C THR A 183 -7.14 19.02 0.38
N GLY A 184 -8.11 19.94 0.36
CA GLY A 184 -9.55 19.66 0.40
C GLY A 184 -10.36 20.61 -0.47
N PRO A 185 -11.56 20.20 -0.90
CA PRO A 185 -12.41 21.01 -1.80
C PRO A 185 -12.83 22.36 -1.19
N GLN A 186 -12.96 22.45 0.12
CA GLN A 186 -13.31 23.69 0.84
C GLN A 186 -12.19 24.74 0.79
N GLN A 187 -11.00 24.36 0.40
CA GLN A 187 -9.80 25.22 0.36
C GLN A 187 -9.54 25.81 -1.04
N THR A 188 -10.35 25.44 -2.03
CA THR A 188 -10.19 25.87 -3.42
C THR A 188 -11.34 26.75 -3.86
N THR A 189 -11.09 28.06 -4.08
CA THR A 189 -12.01 28.95 -4.77
C THR A 189 -11.24 29.83 -5.74
N ALA A 190 -11.85 30.24 -6.84
CA ALA A 190 -11.25 31.17 -7.80
C ALA A 190 -10.87 32.51 -7.13
N THR A 191 -11.62 32.93 -6.11
CA THR A 191 -11.36 34.17 -5.34
C THR A 191 -10.08 34.03 -4.50
N ILE A 192 -9.86 32.89 -3.88
CA ILE A 192 -8.61 32.60 -3.13
C ILE A 192 -7.40 32.66 -4.07
N GLU A 193 -7.48 32.04 -5.25
CA GLU A 193 -6.39 32.05 -6.23
C GLU A 193 -5.96 33.46 -6.61
N GLY A 194 -6.93 34.33 -6.95
CA GLY A 194 -6.66 35.71 -7.29
C GLY A 194 -5.99 36.50 -6.17
N LYS A 195 -6.46 36.35 -4.93
CA LYS A 195 -5.92 37.06 -3.76
C LYS A 195 -4.54 36.51 -3.35
N LEU A 196 -4.29 35.22 -3.43
CA LEU A 196 -2.97 34.64 -3.16
C LEU A 196 -1.92 35.12 -4.19
N LYS A 197 -2.32 35.22 -5.45
CA LYS A 197 -1.45 35.79 -6.50
C LYS A 197 -1.00 37.22 -6.18
N THR A 198 -1.90 38.04 -5.63
CA THR A 198 -1.51 39.41 -5.20
C THR A 198 -0.53 39.40 -4.02
N LEU A 199 -0.52 38.33 -3.23
CA LEU A 199 0.49 38.11 -2.18
C LEU A 199 1.80 37.53 -2.75
N GLY A 200 1.90 37.26 -4.07
CA GLY A 200 3.04 36.60 -4.69
C GLY A 200 3.19 35.13 -4.23
N MET A 201 2.07 34.48 -4.03
CA MET A 201 1.97 33.01 -3.77
C MET A 201 1.07 32.40 -4.82
N GLU A 202 1.42 31.20 -5.27
CA GLU A 202 0.56 30.42 -6.15
C GLU A 202 -0.46 29.63 -5.32
N SER A 203 -1.61 29.32 -5.94
CA SER A 203 -2.57 28.34 -5.41
C SER A 203 -2.57 27.13 -6.31
N THR A 204 -2.43 25.95 -5.76
CA THR A 204 -2.38 24.70 -6.51
C THR A 204 -2.99 23.54 -5.69
N THR A 205 -3.01 22.36 -6.28
CA THR A 205 -3.35 21.10 -5.60
C THR A 205 -2.26 20.08 -5.87
N VAL A 206 -2.17 19.05 -5.05
CA VAL A 206 -1.23 17.95 -5.28
C VAL A 206 -1.45 17.32 -6.66
N ASP A 207 -2.70 17.13 -7.07
CA ASP A 207 -3.03 16.60 -8.40
C ASP A 207 -2.51 17.49 -9.54
N LYS A 208 -2.59 18.82 -9.40
CA LYS A 208 -2.05 19.75 -10.40
C LYS A 208 -0.52 19.69 -10.42
N ILE A 209 0.13 19.62 -9.26
CA ILE A 209 1.59 19.47 -9.15
C ILE A 209 2.02 18.17 -9.87
N LEU A 210 1.44 17.05 -9.52
CA LEU A 210 1.72 15.75 -10.14
C LEU A 210 1.38 15.75 -11.63
N GLY A 211 0.27 16.39 -11.99
CA GLY A 211 -0.22 16.53 -13.36
C GLY A 211 0.70 17.31 -14.28
N GLY A 212 1.51 18.22 -13.77
CA GLY A 212 2.46 19.05 -14.52
C GLY A 212 3.83 18.42 -14.76
N LEU A 213 4.17 17.33 -14.05
CA LEU A 213 5.49 16.71 -14.16
C LEU A 213 5.59 15.82 -15.40
N ASN A 214 6.64 16.00 -16.20
CA ASN A 214 7.01 15.06 -17.26
C ASN A 214 7.68 13.81 -16.69
N TYR A 215 8.56 14.00 -15.69
CA TYR A 215 9.30 12.95 -15.00
C TYR A 215 8.81 12.79 -13.56
N LEU A 216 8.32 11.60 -13.22
CA LEU A 216 7.87 11.25 -11.86
C LEU A 216 8.53 9.94 -11.44
N PRO A 217 9.62 9.99 -10.66
CA PRO A 217 10.23 8.79 -10.13
C PRO A 217 9.37 8.19 -9.00
N LEU A 218 9.22 6.87 -9.01
CA LEU A 218 8.42 6.11 -8.05
C LEU A 218 9.26 5.10 -7.26
N ASN A 219 10.27 4.52 -7.91
CA ASN A 219 11.24 3.66 -7.27
C ASN A 219 12.64 3.96 -7.82
N LEU A 220 13.50 4.49 -6.95
CA LEU A 220 14.87 4.85 -7.33
C LEU A 220 15.74 3.59 -7.45
N GLY A 221 16.83 3.70 -8.19
CA GLY A 221 17.81 2.63 -8.30
C GLY A 221 18.41 2.52 -9.68
N GLU A 222 19.08 1.41 -9.91
CA GLU A 222 19.80 1.12 -11.15
C GLU A 222 19.36 -0.22 -11.74
N ALA A 223 19.35 -0.29 -13.06
CA ALA A 223 19.03 -1.52 -13.78
C ALA A 223 19.86 -1.63 -15.06
N TRP A 224 20.20 -2.86 -15.42
CA TRP A 224 20.83 -3.20 -16.69
C TRP A 224 19.87 -4.07 -17.50
N GLY A 225 19.55 -3.67 -18.73
CA GLY A 225 18.60 -4.42 -19.55
C GLY A 225 18.54 -3.94 -20.98
N MET A 226 17.83 -4.70 -21.82
CA MET A 226 17.49 -4.31 -23.17
C MET A 226 16.32 -3.32 -23.14
N LEU A 227 16.47 -2.13 -23.69
CA LEU A 227 15.39 -1.13 -23.70
C LEU A 227 14.33 -1.53 -24.73
N ARG A 228 13.11 -1.84 -24.26
CA ARG A 228 11.95 -2.20 -25.09
C ARG A 228 10.92 -1.10 -25.04
N ILE A 229 10.72 -0.41 -26.17
CA ILE A 229 9.78 0.73 -26.25
C ILE A 229 8.47 0.25 -26.86
N PHE A 230 7.37 0.33 -26.09
CA PHE A 230 6.02 -0.05 -26.48
C PHE A 230 5.99 -1.44 -27.14
N PRO A 231 6.42 -2.49 -26.43
CA PRO A 231 6.42 -3.83 -26.99
C PRO A 231 5.00 -4.22 -27.40
N ALA A 232 4.86 -4.80 -28.60
CA ALA A 232 3.58 -5.22 -29.13
C ALA A 232 2.88 -6.29 -28.26
N ASN A 233 3.70 -7.10 -27.56
CA ASN A 233 3.21 -8.10 -26.62
C ASN A 233 4.09 -8.03 -25.35
N SER A 234 3.47 -7.67 -24.23
CA SER A 234 4.16 -7.63 -22.93
C SER A 234 4.59 -9.01 -22.43
N ASP A 235 3.99 -10.08 -22.95
CA ASP A 235 4.36 -11.45 -22.61
C ASP A 235 5.74 -11.87 -23.14
N ASP A 236 6.30 -11.12 -24.10
CA ASP A 236 7.64 -11.37 -24.65
C ASP A 236 8.76 -10.72 -23.82
N LEU A 237 8.39 -9.86 -22.85
CA LEU A 237 9.35 -9.23 -21.95
C LEU A 237 9.98 -10.26 -21.00
N THR A 238 11.22 -9.99 -20.65
CA THR A 238 12.05 -10.86 -19.80
C THR A 238 12.68 -10.07 -18.64
N PRO A 239 13.22 -10.73 -17.62
CA PRO A 239 14.00 -10.06 -16.57
C PRO A 239 15.25 -9.32 -17.06
N LEU A 240 15.64 -9.51 -18.32
CA LEU A 240 16.75 -8.80 -18.96
C LEU A 240 16.31 -7.56 -19.74
N ASP A 241 15.02 -7.21 -19.71
CA ASP A 241 14.48 -6.06 -20.42
C ASP A 241 14.15 -4.91 -19.46
N ILE A 242 14.31 -3.68 -19.93
CA ILE A 242 13.75 -2.46 -19.35
C ILE A 242 12.58 -2.08 -20.23
N ALA A 243 11.37 -2.14 -19.66
CA ALA A 243 10.14 -1.93 -20.40
C ALA A 243 9.71 -0.47 -20.38
N VAL A 244 9.50 0.12 -21.56
CA VAL A 244 8.80 1.39 -21.73
C VAL A 244 7.37 1.05 -22.15
N LEU A 245 6.38 1.35 -21.31
CA LEU A 245 4.99 0.97 -21.50
C LEU A 245 4.13 2.22 -21.79
N GLU A 246 3.24 2.14 -22.76
CA GLU A 246 2.32 3.23 -23.06
C GLU A 246 1.24 3.35 -22.00
N ASP A 247 0.64 2.23 -21.63
CA ASP A 247 -0.40 2.12 -20.61
C ASP A 247 0.09 1.25 -19.43
N LEU A 248 -0.66 1.30 -18.33
CA LEU A 248 -0.41 0.43 -17.18
C LEU A 248 -1.00 -0.95 -17.45
N PRO A 249 -0.18 -1.99 -17.56
CA PRO A 249 -0.70 -3.34 -17.68
C PRO A 249 -1.41 -3.77 -16.39
N LEU A 250 -2.47 -4.55 -16.51
CA LEU A 250 -3.12 -5.20 -15.37
C LEU A 250 -2.14 -6.11 -14.62
N ASP A 251 -1.16 -6.58 -15.34
CA ASP A 251 -0.13 -7.48 -14.85
C ASP A 251 1.23 -7.09 -15.43
N LEU A 252 2.16 -6.71 -14.55
CA LEU A 252 3.50 -6.34 -14.95
C LEU A 252 4.37 -7.59 -15.15
N ALA A 253 4.83 -7.84 -16.37
CA ALA A 253 5.87 -8.83 -16.64
C ALA A 253 7.10 -8.61 -15.74
N VAL A 254 7.86 -9.67 -15.49
CA VAL A 254 9.11 -9.54 -14.73
C VAL A 254 10.17 -8.89 -15.62
N VAL A 255 10.54 -7.66 -15.28
CA VAL A 255 11.51 -6.85 -16.04
C VAL A 255 12.54 -6.23 -15.10
N ALA A 256 13.69 -5.83 -15.65
CA ALA A 256 14.77 -5.21 -14.91
C ALA A 256 14.42 -3.79 -14.44
N GLY A 257 13.58 -3.07 -15.17
CA GLY A 257 13.12 -1.73 -14.84
C GLY A 257 11.89 -1.35 -15.65
N THR A 258 11.11 -0.37 -15.17
CA THR A 258 9.85 0.05 -15.79
C THR A 258 9.83 1.54 -16.01
N ILE A 259 9.41 1.97 -17.19
CA ILE A 259 9.14 3.35 -17.58
C ILE A 259 7.72 3.36 -18.12
N THR A 260 6.83 4.20 -17.59
CA THR A 260 5.46 4.28 -18.09
C THR A 260 5.13 5.67 -18.61
N LYS A 261 4.41 5.75 -19.73
CA LYS A 261 3.85 7.00 -20.23
C LYS A 261 2.60 7.38 -19.42
N ALA A 262 1.75 6.39 -19.17
CA ALA A 262 0.59 6.57 -18.31
C ALA A 262 1.02 6.88 -16.87
N TYR A 263 0.27 7.78 -16.23
CA TYR A 263 0.48 8.10 -14.82
C TYR A 263 0.23 6.90 -13.93
N GLN A 264 1.08 6.71 -12.94
CA GLN A 264 0.88 5.75 -11.85
C GLN A 264 1.08 6.45 -10.50
N ASP A 265 0.27 6.09 -9.55
CA ASP A 265 0.45 6.51 -8.15
C ASP A 265 1.31 5.51 -7.37
N ALA A 266 1.67 5.90 -6.14
CA ALA A 266 2.51 5.06 -5.27
C ALA A 266 1.88 3.71 -4.93
N SER A 267 0.55 3.61 -4.96
CA SER A 267 -0.22 2.38 -4.69
C SER A 267 -0.57 1.57 -5.94
N SER A 268 -0.14 2.02 -7.13
CA SER A 268 -0.40 1.29 -8.37
C SER A 268 0.25 -0.09 -8.33
N HIS A 269 -0.42 -1.08 -8.94
CA HIS A 269 0.10 -2.44 -9.01
C HIS A 269 1.51 -2.52 -9.64
N VAL A 270 1.76 -1.72 -10.67
CA VAL A 270 3.08 -1.63 -11.33
C VAL A 270 4.15 -1.15 -10.35
N ASN A 271 3.84 -0.09 -9.57
CA ASN A 271 4.79 0.44 -8.60
C ASN A 271 5.03 -0.52 -7.43
N LEU A 272 3.97 -1.12 -6.90
CA LEU A 272 4.09 -2.09 -5.81
C LEU A 272 4.95 -3.29 -6.23
N LYS A 273 4.73 -3.82 -7.44
CA LYS A 273 5.55 -4.90 -7.99
C LYS A 273 7.00 -4.48 -8.24
N SER A 274 7.23 -3.26 -8.70
CA SER A 274 8.59 -2.74 -8.88
C SER A 274 9.32 -2.60 -7.54
N LYS A 275 8.65 -2.12 -6.51
CA LYS A 275 9.21 -2.05 -5.13
C LYS A 275 9.52 -3.44 -4.58
N GLU A 276 8.59 -4.37 -4.66
CA GLU A 276 8.77 -5.76 -4.23
C GLU A 276 10.00 -6.41 -4.90
N ARG A 277 10.15 -6.19 -6.21
CA ARG A 277 11.27 -6.73 -7.00
C ARG A 277 12.57 -5.96 -6.84
N GLY A 278 12.54 -4.80 -6.19
CA GLY A 278 13.70 -3.90 -6.09
C GLY A 278 14.14 -3.38 -7.46
N THR A 279 13.20 -3.14 -8.38
CA THR A 279 13.48 -2.64 -9.73
C THR A 279 13.11 -1.17 -9.87
N PRO A 280 13.92 -0.33 -10.54
CA PRO A 280 13.59 1.08 -10.73
C PRO A 280 12.33 1.25 -11.56
N ASN A 281 11.52 2.26 -11.19
CA ASN A 281 10.25 2.56 -11.83
C ASN A 281 9.98 4.06 -11.83
N PHE A 282 9.56 4.61 -12.97
CA PHE A 282 9.17 6.01 -13.09
C PHE A 282 8.18 6.25 -14.23
N VAL A 283 7.43 7.35 -14.10
CA VAL A 283 6.58 7.88 -15.17
C VAL A 283 7.38 8.87 -16.00
N LEU A 284 7.28 8.76 -17.31
CA LEU A 284 7.79 9.72 -18.28
C LEU A 284 6.67 10.01 -19.29
N ARG A 285 6.00 11.16 -19.17
CA ARG A 285 4.78 11.45 -19.94
C ARG A 285 4.97 11.57 -21.43
N ASP A 286 6.15 12.01 -21.86
CA ASP A 286 6.54 12.04 -23.25
C ASP A 286 7.22 10.74 -23.74
N ALA A 287 7.18 9.67 -22.92
CA ALA A 287 7.75 8.39 -23.29
C ALA A 287 7.16 7.87 -24.61
N GLY A 288 8.02 7.35 -25.45
CA GLY A 288 7.62 6.78 -26.73
C GLY A 288 8.80 6.64 -27.72
N PRO A 289 8.53 6.08 -28.92
CA PRO A 289 9.55 5.82 -29.92
C PRO A 289 10.29 7.07 -30.43
N ASN A 290 9.67 8.26 -30.26
CA ASN A 290 10.21 9.54 -30.70
C ASN A 290 10.87 10.36 -29.58
N GLN A 291 10.75 9.93 -28.32
CA GLN A 291 11.39 10.60 -27.21
C GLN A 291 12.93 10.51 -27.36
N VAL A 292 13.60 11.66 -27.24
CA VAL A 292 15.00 11.83 -27.68
C VAL A 292 15.95 10.86 -26.99
N GLU A 293 15.85 10.71 -25.67
CA GLU A 293 16.76 9.85 -24.90
C GLU A 293 16.44 8.36 -25.15
N LEU A 294 15.16 7.98 -25.17
CA LEU A 294 14.76 6.60 -25.39
C LEU A 294 15.08 6.10 -26.79
N LYS A 295 14.85 6.93 -27.80
CA LYS A 295 15.09 6.60 -29.23
C LYS A 295 16.51 6.18 -29.51
N LYS A 296 17.50 6.80 -28.86
CA LYS A 296 18.93 6.48 -29.03
C LYS A 296 19.23 5.02 -28.71
N PHE A 297 18.49 4.46 -27.77
CA PHE A 297 18.73 3.16 -27.16
C PHE A 297 17.65 2.10 -27.44
N ALA A 298 16.71 2.40 -28.32
CA ALA A 298 15.65 1.44 -28.67
C ALA A 298 16.26 0.10 -29.12
N ASN A 299 15.82 -0.99 -28.47
CA ASN A 299 16.31 -2.37 -28.68
C ASN A 299 17.81 -2.56 -28.46
N LYS A 300 18.44 -1.71 -27.62
CA LYS A 300 19.85 -1.83 -27.26
C LYS A 300 20.02 -2.12 -25.76
N PRO A 301 21.12 -2.73 -25.35
CA PRO A 301 21.45 -2.90 -23.95
C PRO A 301 21.83 -1.56 -23.31
N VAL A 302 21.21 -1.23 -22.18
CA VAL A 302 21.43 0.02 -21.44
C VAL A 302 21.61 -0.23 -19.95
N HIS A 303 22.33 0.69 -19.31
CA HIS A 303 22.34 0.91 -17.89
C HIS A 303 21.40 2.08 -17.59
N LEU A 304 20.30 1.81 -16.90
CA LEU A 304 19.32 2.79 -16.45
C LEU A 304 19.62 3.18 -15.02
N ILE A 305 19.68 4.49 -14.74
CA ILE A 305 19.83 5.07 -13.40
C ILE A 305 18.63 6.00 -13.16
N VAL A 306 17.81 5.69 -12.17
CA VAL A 306 16.66 6.49 -11.76
C VAL A 306 17.01 7.25 -10.49
N LYS A 307 17.07 8.58 -10.60
CA LYS A 307 17.34 9.52 -9.51
C LYS A 307 16.08 10.29 -9.15
N ALA A 308 16.13 11.03 -8.07
CA ALA A 308 15.00 11.85 -7.62
C ALA A 308 14.58 12.95 -8.61
N ASP A 309 15.55 13.48 -9.38
CA ASP A 309 15.37 14.64 -10.25
C ASP A 309 15.45 14.32 -11.75
N ARG A 310 15.96 13.14 -12.11
CA ARG A 310 16.15 12.72 -13.51
C ARG A 310 16.40 11.23 -13.65
N PHE A 311 16.29 10.73 -14.85
CA PHE A 311 16.85 9.43 -15.24
C PHE A 311 18.08 9.61 -16.14
N VAL A 312 18.92 8.58 -16.20
CA VAL A 312 20.09 8.51 -17.08
C VAL A 312 20.08 7.16 -17.78
N LEU A 313 20.33 7.17 -19.09
CA LEU A 313 20.56 5.97 -19.89
C LEU A 313 22.00 6.00 -20.43
N GLU A 314 22.76 4.97 -20.09
CA GLU A 314 24.12 4.78 -20.56
C GLU A 314 24.22 3.53 -21.43
N PRO A 315 25.06 3.53 -22.48
CA PRO A 315 25.25 2.32 -23.29
C PRO A 315 25.96 1.25 -22.46
N THR A 316 25.58 -0.01 -22.66
CA THR A 316 26.24 -1.17 -22.08
C THR A 316 26.31 -2.33 -23.10
N THR A 317 26.59 -3.54 -22.66
CA THR A 317 26.61 -4.73 -23.51
C THR A 317 25.71 -5.82 -23.00
N GLU A 318 25.20 -6.70 -23.86
CA GLU A 318 24.39 -7.84 -23.43
C GLU A 318 25.13 -8.75 -22.43
N ALA A 319 26.45 -8.88 -22.57
CA ALA A 319 27.26 -9.66 -21.62
C ALA A 319 27.20 -9.06 -20.22
N ILE A 320 27.27 -7.72 -20.10
CA ILE A 320 27.13 -7.01 -18.81
C ILE A 320 25.73 -7.16 -18.28
N VAL A 321 24.68 -7.01 -19.12
CA VAL A 321 23.28 -7.21 -18.69
C VAL A 321 23.11 -8.60 -18.09
N LYS A 322 23.57 -9.65 -18.75
CA LYS A 322 23.50 -11.03 -18.24
C LYS A 322 24.31 -11.22 -16.95
N ALA A 323 25.52 -10.63 -16.87
CA ALA A 323 26.35 -10.70 -15.67
C ALA A 323 25.67 -10.01 -14.49
N LYS A 324 25.12 -8.80 -14.68
CA LYS A 324 24.40 -8.04 -13.65
C LYS A 324 23.14 -8.75 -13.17
N PHE A 325 22.40 -9.38 -14.07
CA PHE A 325 21.27 -10.21 -13.66
C PHE A 325 21.71 -11.41 -12.82
N ALA A 326 22.82 -12.05 -13.17
CA ALA A 326 23.38 -13.17 -12.41
C ALA A 326 23.93 -12.75 -11.04
N GLU A 327 24.44 -11.52 -10.90
CA GLU A 327 24.91 -10.93 -9.63
C GLU A 327 23.79 -10.58 -8.67
N ARG A 328 22.52 -10.55 -9.07
CA ARG A 328 21.42 -10.27 -8.15
C ARG A 328 21.53 -11.16 -6.93
N THR A 329 21.68 -10.52 -5.78
CA THR A 329 22.00 -11.17 -4.50
C THR A 329 20.81 -11.82 -3.80
N ASN A 330 19.69 -12.01 -4.48
CA ASN A 330 18.58 -12.79 -3.93
C ASN A 330 19.11 -14.20 -3.64
N LYS A 331 19.38 -14.47 -2.37
CA LYS A 331 19.78 -15.82 -1.95
C LYS A 331 18.67 -16.78 -2.37
N PRO A 332 19.00 -17.99 -2.86
CA PRO A 332 17.98 -18.99 -3.14
C PRO A 332 17.14 -19.21 -1.89
N TRP A 333 15.84 -19.01 -2.02
CA TRP A 333 14.91 -19.27 -0.94
C TRP A 333 14.26 -20.62 -1.16
N ILE A 334 14.35 -21.49 -0.17
CA ILE A 334 13.71 -22.78 -0.20
C ILE A 334 12.49 -22.69 0.71
N PRO A 335 11.24 -22.68 0.17
CA PRO A 335 10.06 -22.67 0.98
C PRO A 335 10.03 -23.90 1.90
N VAL A 336 9.84 -23.67 3.19
CA VAL A 336 9.76 -24.78 4.14
C VAL A 336 8.37 -25.41 4.03
N THR A 337 8.32 -26.62 3.52
CA THR A 337 7.09 -27.42 3.41
C THR A 337 7.09 -28.53 4.47
N SER A 338 5.97 -28.70 5.14
CA SER A 338 5.73 -29.88 5.95
C SER A 338 4.76 -30.80 5.21
N VAL A 339 5.26 -31.92 4.76
CA VAL A 339 4.49 -32.97 4.08
C VAL A 339 3.91 -34.02 5.04
N ALA A 340 3.96 -33.74 6.35
CA ALA A 340 3.46 -34.67 7.37
C ALA A 340 1.93 -34.65 7.51
N GLU A 341 1.25 -33.63 6.96
CA GLU A 341 -0.19 -33.52 7.10
C GLU A 341 -0.91 -34.20 5.95
N THR A 342 -1.74 -35.18 6.28
CA THR A 342 -2.44 -36.02 5.30
C THR A 342 -3.96 -35.87 5.34
N LYS A 343 -4.48 -34.86 6.07
CA LYS A 343 -5.92 -34.62 6.21
C LYS A 343 -6.26 -33.15 6.05
N PRO A 344 -7.44 -32.82 5.48
CA PRO A 344 -7.93 -31.45 5.50
C PRO A 344 -8.39 -31.07 6.90
N PHE A 345 -8.11 -29.80 7.30
CA PHE A 345 -8.49 -29.25 8.59
C PHE A 345 -9.42 -28.06 8.41
N SER A 346 -10.36 -27.83 9.33
CA SER A 346 -11.05 -26.55 9.42
C SER A 346 -10.04 -25.45 9.84
N PHE A 347 -10.36 -24.21 9.55
CA PHE A 347 -9.48 -23.09 9.93
C PHE A 347 -9.20 -23.04 11.44
N THR A 348 -10.17 -23.42 12.26
CA THR A 348 -9.99 -23.51 13.73
C THR A 348 -9.11 -24.66 14.17
N GLU A 349 -9.15 -25.79 13.48
CA GLU A 349 -8.29 -26.93 13.80
C GLU A 349 -6.82 -26.69 13.42
N MET A 350 -6.56 -25.80 12.43
CA MET A 350 -5.20 -25.45 12.03
C MET A 350 -4.45 -24.66 13.11
N CYS A 351 -5.17 -23.99 14.01
CA CYS A 351 -4.64 -23.11 15.04
C CYS A 351 -4.99 -23.57 16.46
N PRO A 352 -4.57 -24.77 16.87
CA PRO A 352 -4.90 -25.27 18.19
C PRO A 352 -4.19 -24.46 19.29
N GLY A 353 -4.96 -23.91 20.22
CA GLY A 353 -4.45 -23.22 21.41
C GLY A 353 -4.02 -21.79 21.16
N ALA A 354 -2.81 -21.55 20.66
CA ALA A 354 -2.24 -20.22 20.45
C ALA A 354 -2.28 -19.77 18.98
N ALA A 355 -2.47 -18.47 18.74
CA ALA A 355 -2.46 -17.88 17.39
C ALA A 355 -1.15 -18.14 16.61
N SER A 356 -0.02 -18.29 17.29
CA SER A 356 1.28 -18.65 16.70
C SER A 356 1.26 -20.04 16.02
N ALA A 357 0.34 -20.92 16.39
CA ALA A 357 0.16 -22.21 15.70
C ALA A 357 -0.27 -22.02 14.24
N CYS A 358 -1.06 -20.97 13.92
CA CYS A 358 -1.42 -20.63 12.55
C CYS A 358 -0.19 -20.25 11.71
N ILE A 359 0.75 -19.50 12.29
CA ILE A 359 2.00 -19.14 11.59
C ILE A 359 2.78 -20.42 11.22
N THR A 360 2.79 -21.41 12.11
CA THR A 360 3.41 -22.69 11.83
C THR A 360 2.63 -23.51 10.79
N ALA A 361 1.28 -23.41 10.79
CA ALA A 361 0.41 -24.10 9.85
C ALA A 361 0.62 -23.66 8.38
N GLN A 362 1.21 -22.48 8.12
CA GLN A 362 1.57 -22.03 6.77
C GLN A 362 2.42 -23.07 6.01
N LYS A 363 3.31 -23.77 6.73
CA LYS A 363 4.15 -24.82 6.15
C LYS A 363 3.37 -26.04 5.65
N LYS A 364 2.16 -26.27 6.19
CA LYS A 364 1.31 -27.42 5.90
C LYS A 364 0.21 -27.12 4.92
N PHE A 365 -0.41 -25.93 5.02
CA PHE A 365 -1.63 -25.57 4.31
C PHE A 365 -1.44 -24.38 3.36
N GLY A 366 -0.23 -23.79 3.33
CA GLY A 366 0.05 -22.54 2.65
C GLY A 366 -0.46 -21.32 3.40
N SER A 367 -0.06 -20.12 2.92
CA SER A 367 -0.26 -18.88 3.66
C SER A 367 -1.73 -18.48 3.76
N LYS A 368 -2.49 -18.50 2.66
CA LYS A 368 -3.89 -18.01 2.69
C LYS A 368 -4.79 -18.82 3.63
N ALA A 369 -4.69 -20.18 3.59
CA ALA A 369 -5.49 -21.04 4.48
C ALA A 369 -5.14 -20.82 5.95
N ALA A 370 -3.84 -20.80 6.25
CA ALA A 370 -3.35 -20.58 7.61
C ALA A 370 -3.68 -19.17 8.14
N ASN A 371 -3.60 -18.17 7.30
CA ASN A 371 -3.93 -16.77 7.66
C ASN A 371 -5.44 -16.57 7.87
N LEU A 372 -6.30 -17.28 7.15
CA LEU A 372 -7.74 -17.30 7.45
C LEU A 372 -8.03 -17.94 8.81
N GLY A 373 -7.32 -19.02 9.14
CA GLY A 373 -7.35 -19.62 10.48
C GLY A 373 -6.88 -18.63 11.55
N LEU A 374 -5.84 -17.87 11.26
CA LEU A 374 -5.31 -16.83 12.14
C LEU A 374 -6.34 -15.72 12.40
N LEU A 375 -7.02 -15.22 11.36
CA LEU A 375 -8.10 -14.23 11.50
C LEU A 375 -9.25 -14.75 12.37
N GLN A 376 -9.60 -16.03 12.29
CA GLN A 376 -10.62 -16.67 13.14
C GLN A 376 -10.20 -16.82 14.60
N HIS A 377 -8.91 -16.72 14.90
CA HIS A 377 -8.45 -16.85 16.28
C HIS A 377 -8.98 -15.71 17.15
N LYS A 378 -9.47 -16.05 18.35
CA LYS A 378 -10.11 -15.10 19.29
C LYS A 378 -9.24 -13.89 19.67
N THR A 379 -7.94 -14.00 19.54
CA THR A 379 -7.00 -12.89 19.85
C THR A 379 -6.85 -11.90 18.68
N LEU A 380 -7.33 -12.23 17.48
CA LEU A 380 -7.43 -11.34 16.35
C LEU A 380 -8.87 -10.85 16.20
N LEU A 381 -9.65 -11.45 15.32
CA LEU A 381 -11.03 -11.04 15.08
C LEU A 381 -12.06 -11.95 15.79
N GLY A 382 -11.71 -13.21 16.00
CA GLY A 382 -12.62 -14.19 16.56
C GLY A 382 -13.57 -14.80 15.54
N ARG A 383 -14.43 -15.68 16.00
CA ARG A 383 -15.51 -16.29 15.20
C ARG A 383 -16.78 -15.44 15.29
N THR A 384 -17.73 -15.73 14.42
CA THR A 384 -19.08 -15.13 14.38
C THR A 384 -19.81 -15.14 15.73
N THR A 385 -19.48 -16.06 16.62
CA THR A 385 -20.07 -16.19 17.97
C THR A 385 -19.29 -15.42 19.04
N ASP A 386 -18.21 -14.73 18.70
CA ASP A 386 -17.43 -13.93 19.66
C ASP A 386 -18.20 -12.65 20.02
N THR A 387 -18.97 -12.71 21.10
CA THR A 387 -19.81 -11.59 21.59
C THR A 387 -19.03 -10.40 22.11
N GLY A 388 -17.71 -10.53 22.25
CA GLY A 388 -16.80 -9.45 22.67
C GLY A 388 -16.29 -8.59 21.52
N SER A 389 -16.69 -8.85 20.28
CA SER A 389 -16.27 -8.05 19.14
C SER A 389 -16.93 -6.67 19.12
N PRO A 390 -16.20 -5.58 18.83
CA PRO A 390 -16.78 -4.25 18.63
C PRO A 390 -17.75 -4.15 17.45
N SER A 391 -17.82 -5.18 16.61
CA SER A 391 -18.61 -5.21 15.37
C SER A 391 -20.11 -5.51 15.55
N ARG A 392 -20.69 -5.30 16.71
CA ARG A 392 -22.15 -5.46 16.93
C ARG A 392 -23.01 -4.71 15.91
N GLN A 393 -22.47 -3.64 15.31
CA GLN A 393 -23.16 -2.83 14.32
C GLN A 393 -23.02 -3.35 12.89
N LEU A 394 -22.03 -4.23 12.61
CA LEU A 394 -21.66 -4.66 11.28
C LEU A 394 -21.96 -6.14 10.98
N GLY A 395 -22.68 -6.83 11.87
CA GLY A 395 -22.93 -8.27 11.74
C GLY A 395 -21.77 -9.15 12.26
N TYR A 396 -22.07 -10.43 12.46
CA TYR A 396 -21.18 -11.35 13.18
C TYR A 396 -20.33 -12.23 12.27
N ASN A 397 -20.47 -12.14 10.97
CA ASN A 397 -19.77 -13.03 10.03
C ASN A 397 -18.42 -12.49 9.55
N LEU A 398 -17.58 -12.07 10.50
CA LEU A 398 -16.30 -11.39 10.20
C LEU A 398 -15.32 -12.26 9.42
N VAL A 399 -15.26 -13.57 9.68
CA VAL A 399 -14.36 -14.48 8.99
C VAL A 399 -15.12 -15.75 8.64
N PRO A 400 -15.15 -16.13 7.37
CA PRO A 400 -15.92 -17.30 6.92
C PRO A 400 -15.40 -18.58 7.55
N ASP A 401 -16.31 -19.51 7.81
CA ASP A 401 -15.92 -20.89 8.02
C ASP A 401 -15.32 -21.47 6.75
N GLY A 402 -14.34 -22.33 6.93
CA GLY A 402 -13.66 -22.96 5.81
C GLY A 402 -12.64 -24.00 6.23
N ILE A 403 -12.05 -24.61 5.23
CA ILE A 403 -11.04 -25.64 5.43
C ILE A 403 -9.75 -25.31 4.68
N GLY A 404 -8.63 -25.81 5.21
CA GLY A 404 -7.37 -25.92 4.49
C GLY A 404 -7.17 -27.35 3.98
N VAL A 405 -6.81 -27.47 2.70
CA VAL A 405 -6.33 -28.71 2.09
C VAL A 405 -4.81 -28.67 2.12
N PRO A 406 -4.14 -29.67 2.69
CA PRO A 406 -2.69 -29.61 2.90
C PRO A 406 -1.90 -29.63 1.58
N VAL A 407 -0.72 -29.03 1.59
CA VAL A 407 0.24 -29.03 0.47
C VAL A 407 0.62 -30.46 0.08
N GLN A 408 0.60 -31.40 1.02
CA GLN A 408 0.85 -32.82 0.74
C GLN A 408 -0.07 -33.38 -0.35
N PHE A 409 -1.34 -32.95 -0.40
CA PHE A 409 -2.29 -33.42 -1.43
C PHE A 409 -1.85 -33.07 -2.85
N TYR A 410 -1.24 -31.91 -3.05
CA TYR A 410 -0.63 -31.55 -4.32
C TYR A 410 0.47 -32.56 -4.69
N HIS A 411 1.37 -32.89 -3.77
CA HIS A 411 2.44 -33.86 -4.00
C HIS A 411 1.89 -35.29 -4.23
N ASP A 412 0.86 -35.67 -3.52
CA ASP A 412 0.22 -36.99 -3.69
C ASP A 412 -0.41 -37.12 -5.09
N VAL A 413 -1.05 -36.04 -5.60
CA VAL A 413 -1.61 -36.07 -6.96
C VAL A 413 -0.49 -36.12 -8.01
N VAL A 414 0.57 -35.32 -7.87
CA VAL A 414 1.71 -35.39 -8.79
C VAL A 414 2.36 -36.79 -8.79
N ASN A 415 2.49 -37.39 -7.63
CA ASN A 415 3.16 -38.71 -7.49
C ASN A 415 2.23 -39.90 -7.67
N PHE A 416 0.91 -39.69 -7.83
CA PHE A 416 -0.03 -40.77 -8.06
C PHE A 416 0.32 -41.53 -9.32
N SER A 417 0.35 -42.86 -9.26
CA SER A 417 0.84 -43.72 -10.34
C SER A 417 0.25 -43.41 -11.72
N PRO A 418 -1.08 -43.22 -11.86
CA PRO A 418 -1.72 -42.88 -13.14
C PRO A 418 -1.24 -41.57 -13.76
N ASN A 419 -0.64 -40.65 -12.98
CA ASN A 419 -0.24 -39.30 -13.40
C ASN A 419 1.24 -39.26 -13.88
N ALA A 420 1.75 -40.32 -14.47
CA ALA A 420 3.15 -40.38 -14.91
C ALA A 420 3.51 -39.30 -15.96
N THR A 421 2.59 -38.96 -16.87
CA THR A 421 2.79 -37.92 -17.87
C THR A 421 2.89 -36.54 -17.23
N LEU A 422 2.04 -36.22 -16.25
CA LEU A 422 2.13 -34.97 -15.46
C LEU A 422 3.51 -34.86 -14.80
N ARG A 423 3.94 -35.92 -14.12
CA ARG A 423 5.22 -35.95 -13.41
C ARG A 423 6.42 -35.75 -14.37
N SER A 424 6.37 -36.38 -15.53
CA SER A 424 7.41 -36.25 -16.55
C SER A 424 7.50 -34.83 -17.10
N LYS A 425 6.37 -34.24 -17.52
CA LYS A 425 6.34 -32.85 -18.05
C LYS A 425 6.77 -31.84 -16.99
N LEU A 426 6.32 -32.03 -15.75
CA LEU A 426 6.70 -31.18 -14.63
C LEU A 426 8.19 -31.23 -14.35
N SER A 427 8.79 -32.41 -14.32
CA SER A 427 10.23 -32.59 -14.15
C SER A 427 11.02 -31.94 -15.28
N ALA A 428 10.56 -32.09 -16.52
CA ALA A 428 11.20 -31.45 -17.69
C ALA A 428 11.18 -29.92 -17.58
N LEU A 429 10.04 -29.32 -17.20
CA LEU A 429 9.91 -27.87 -17.00
C LEU A 429 10.86 -27.38 -15.90
N ILE A 430 10.85 -28.03 -14.72
CA ILE A 430 11.74 -27.65 -13.61
C ILE A 430 13.20 -27.74 -13.99
N THR A 431 13.59 -28.78 -14.73
CA THR A 431 14.96 -28.95 -15.19
C THR A 431 15.39 -27.87 -16.17
N ALA A 432 14.51 -27.50 -17.11
CA ALA A 432 14.78 -26.45 -18.09
C ALA A 432 14.83 -25.05 -17.46
N GLU A 433 13.94 -24.76 -16.48
CA GLU A 433 14.02 -23.51 -15.69
C GLU A 433 15.34 -23.41 -14.90
N LYS A 434 15.74 -24.50 -14.26
CA LYS A 434 17.01 -24.55 -13.51
C LYS A 434 18.22 -24.34 -14.41
N ALA A 435 18.17 -24.79 -15.64
CA ALA A 435 19.22 -24.59 -16.63
C ALA A 435 19.22 -23.15 -17.20
N GLY A 436 18.14 -22.37 -17.01
CA GLY A 436 18.01 -21.00 -17.52
C GLY A 436 18.00 -20.92 -19.05
N THR A 437 17.56 -21.97 -19.73
CA THR A 437 17.67 -22.10 -21.22
C THR A 437 16.35 -21.74 -21.92
N LEU A 438 15.25 -21.53 -21.19
CA LEU A 438 13.94 -21.30 -21.79
C LEU A 438 13.78 -19.86 -22.27
N SER A 439 13.37 -19.71 -23.53
CA SER A 439 12.78 -18.45 -23.99
C SER A 439 11.37 -18.26 -23.38
N PRO A 440 10.82 -17.04 -23.34
CA PRO A 440 9.46 -16.79 -22.85
C PRO A 440 8.39 -17.63 -23.56
N ALA A 441 8.50 -17.82 -24.88
CA ALA A 441 7.59 -18.64 -25.65
C ALA A 441 7.70 -20.13 -25.30
N GLN A 442 8.91 -20.66 -25.16
CA GLN A 442 9.12 -22.05 -24.73
C GLN A 442 8.59 -22.28 -23.32
N ARG A 443 8.82 -21.34 -22.40
CA ARG A 443 8.29 -21.39 -21.04
C ARG A 443 6.75 -21.44 -21.06
N LYS A 444 6.09 -20.58 -21.87
CA LYS A 444 4.64 -20.58 -22.02
C LYS A 444 4.12 -21.94 -22.46
N VAL A 445 4.69 -22.52 -23.51
CA VAL A 445 4.29 -23.83 -24.05
C VAL A 445 4.45 -24.95 -23.01
N MET A 446 5.61 -24.99 -22.32
CA MET A 446 5.85 -26.02 -21.31
C MET A 446 4.95 -25.87 -20.08
N ALA A 447 4.74 -24.62 -19.64
CA ALA A 447 3.85 -24.31 -18.51
C ALA A 447 2.41 -24.73 -18.80
N GLU A 448 1.86 -24.34 -19.97
CA GLU A 448 0.52 -24.76 -20.38
C GLU A 448 0.41 -26.27 -20.56
N GLY A 449 1.44 -26.91 -21.08
CA GLY A 449 1.52 -28.36 -21.14
C GLY A 449 1.42 -29.06 -19.79
N VAL A 450 2.03 -28.50 -18.74
CA VAL A 450 1.90 -28.99 -17.35
C VAL A 450 0.50 -28.72 -16.79
N ARG A 451 -0.08 -27.53 -17.00
CA ARG A 451 -1.42 -27.17 -16.55
C ARG A 451 -2.48 -28.10 -17.17
N LEU A 452 -2.37 -28.39 -18.46
CA LEU A 452 -3.26 -29.30 -19.15
C LEU A 452 -3.21 -30.71 -18.54
N GLU A 453 -2.01 -31.20 -18.15
CA GLU A 453 -1.91 -32.49 -17.49
C GLU A 453 -2.52 -32.51 -16.09
N PHE A 454 -2.50 -31.36 -15.35
CA PHE A 454 -3.28 -31.29 -14.11
C PHE A 454 -4.77 -31.45 -14.35
N TYR A 455 -5.33 -30.87 -15.42
CA TYR A 455 -6.75 -31.05 -15.75
C TYR A 455 -7.12 -32.47 -16.10
N LYS A 456 -6.19 -33.25 -16.67
CA LYS A 456 -6.34 -34.65 -16.97
C LYS A 456 -6.03 -35.59 -15.79
N ALA A 457 -5.28 -35.09 -14.79
CA ALA A 457 -4.79 -35.91 -13.68
C ALA A 457 -5.90 -36.62 -12.94
N GLN A 458 -5.62 -37.81 -12.48
CA GLN A 458 -6.48 -38.52 -11.55
C GLN A 458 -6.19 -38.09 -10.12
N VAL A 459 -7.23 -37.80 -9.35
CA VAL A 459 -7.14 -37.51 -7.91
C VAL A 459 -7.54 -38.80 -7.17
N PRO A 460 -6.73 -39.26 -6.19
CA PRO A 460 -7.11 -40.42 -5.38
C PRO A 460 -8.50 -40.25 -4.78
N ALA A 461 -9.38 -41.22 -4.99
CA ALA A 461 -10.80 -41.16 -4.57
C ALA A 461 -10.95 -40.91 -3.06
N ALA A 462 -10.11 -41.53 -2.24
CA ALA A 462 -10.11 -41.34 -0.79
C ALA A 462 -9.78 -39.86 -0.41
N MET A 463 -8.86 -39.21 -1.14
CA MET A 463 -8.49 -37.79 -0.94
C MET A 463 -9.68 -36.87 -1.26
N LEU A 464 -10.30 -37.05 -2.42
CA LEU A 464 -11.47 -36.26 -2.83
C LEU A 464 -12.64 -36.42 -1.86
N SER A 465 -12.89 -37.65 -1.41
CA SER A 465 -13.90 -37.95 -0.40
C SER A 465 -13.62 -37.30 0.94
N ALA A 466 -12.36 -37.30 1.40
CA ALA A 466 -11.95 -36.64 2.64
C ALA A 466 -12.14 -35.12 2.57
N VAL A 467 -11.77 -34.48 1.45
CA VAL A 467 -11.98 -33.04 1.24
C VAL A 467 -13.48 -32.70 1.25
N ARG A 468 -14.29 -33.45 0.49
CA ARG A 468 -15.75 -33.27 0.43
C ARG A 468 -16.40 -33.43 1.81
N ALA A 469 -16.08 -34.51 2.53
CA ALA A 469 -16.60 -34.74 3.86
C ALA A 469 -16.25 -33.62 4.84
N LYS A 470 -15.00 -33.13 4.77
CA LYS A 470 -14.57 -32.01 5.63
C LYS A 470 -15.28 -30.70 5.28
N ILE A 471 -15.51 -30.39 4.01
CA ILE A 471 -16.29 -29.23 3.58
C ILE A 471 -17.71 -29.31 4.17
N VAL A 472 -18.40 -30.42 3.98
CA VAL A 472 -19.79 -30.62 4.45
C VAL A 472 -19.87 -30.52 5.99
N ALA A 473 -18.88 -31.04 6.70
CA ALA A 473 -18.84 -30.99 8.16
C ALA A 473 -18.50 -29.58 8.72
N THR A 474 -17.90 -28.69 7.91
CA THR A 474 -17.39 -27.40 8.39
C THR A 474 -18.26 -26.22 7.96
N LEU A 475 -18.75 -26.22 6.71
CA LEU A 475 -19.56 -25.12 6.19
C LEU A 475 -21.01 -25.23 6.66
N LYS A 476 -21.76 -24.12 6.57
CA LYS A 476 -23.18 -24.06 6.89
C LYS A 476 -23.93 -25.17 6.17
N PRO A 477 -24.84 -25.93 6.85
CA PRO A 477 -25.65 -26.95 6.23
C PRO A 477 -26.39 -26.41 5.00
N GLY A 478 -26.36 -27.20 3.90
CA GLY A 478 -26.97 -26.81 2.63
C GLY A 478 -26.06 -25.98 1.70
N THR A 479 -24.85 -25.60 2.12
CA THR A 479 -23.89 -24.93 1.25
C THR A 479 -23.57 -25.83 0.04
N ASP A 480 -23.90 -25.36 -1.16
CA ASP A 480 -23.55 -26.01 -2.44
C ASP A 480 -22.41 -25.29 -3.16
N ARG A 481 -22.45 -23.95 -3.18
CA ARG A 481 -21.47 -23.14 -3.89
C ARG A 481 -20.30 -22.77 -2.98
N ILE A 482 -19.10 -23.10 -3.45
CA ILE A 482 -17.85 -22.90 -2.72
C ILE A 482 -16.84 -22.14 -3.56
N LYS A 483 -15.94 -21.44 -2.88
CA LYS A 483 -14.76 -20.81 -3.49
C LYS A 483 -13.51 -21.57 -3.07
N ILE A 484 -12.76 -22.04 -4.05
CA ILE A 484 -11.51 -22.78 -3.90
C ILE A 484 -10.39 -21.84 -4.25
N ARG A 485 -9.57 -21.49 -3.26
CA ARG A 485 -8.51 -20.48 -3.35
C ARG A 485 -7.13 -21.11 -3.25
N SER A 486 -6.21 -20.64 -4.06
CA SER A 486 -4.79 -21.00 -3.94
C SER A 486 -4.24 -20.60 -2.56
N SER A 487 -3.36 -21.45 -2.03
CA SER A 487 -2.66 -21.25 -0.77
C SER A 487 -1.28 -21.91 -0.88
N ALA A 488 -0.40 -21.31 -1.67
CA ALA A 488 0.92 -21.87 -1.91
C ALA A 488 1.84 -21.72 -0.68
N ASN A 489 2.80 -22.65 -0.54
CA ASN A 489 3.87 -22.51 0.45
C ASN A 489 4.92 -21.45 0.07
N ALA A 490 4.88 -20.99 -1.16
CA ALA A 490 5.73 -19.93 -1.72
C ALA A 490 4.99 -18.58 -1.87
N GLU A 491 3.94 -18.34 -1.08
CA GLU A 491 3.31 -17.02 -0.91
C GLU A 491 3.73 -16.43 0.44
N ASP A 492 3.72 -15.10 0.56
CA ASP A 492 4.04 -14.35 1.78
C ASP A 492 5.44 -14.66 2.34
N LEU A 493 6.43 -14.81 1.47
CA LEU A 493 7.83 -14.99 1.85
C LEU A 493 8.53 -13.62 1.92
N PRO A 494 9.57 -13.47 2.76
CA PRO A 494 10.42 -12.28 2.70
C PRO A 494 10.95 -12.05 1.28
N ASN A 495 10.71 -10.87 0.71
CA ASN A 495 11.06 -10.48 -0.67
C ASN A 495 10.33 -11.27 -1.79
N PHE A 496 9.27 -11.96 -1.49
CA PHE A 496 8.41 -12.61 -2.47
C PHE A 496 6.97 -12.72 -1.96
N ASP A 497 6.13 -11.78 -2.36
CA ASP A 497 4.72 -11.73 -1.96
C ASP A 497 3.90 -12.85 -2.63
N GLY A 498 4.12 -13.11 -3.91
CA GLY A 498 3.38 -14.13 -4.66
C GLY A 498 1.91 -13.78 -4.93
N ALA A 499 1.51 -12.51 -4.70
CA ALA A 499 0.13 -12.07 -4.89
C ALA A 499 -0.31 -12.14 -6.34
N GLY A 500 -1.55 -12.62 -6.55
CA GLY A 500 -2.17 -12.66 -7.87
C GLY A 500 -1.55 -13.64 -8.87
N LEU A 501 -0.59 -14.47 -8.45
CA LEU A 501 0.09 -15.41 -9.34
C LEU A 501 -0.73 -16.67 -9.65
N HIS A 502 -1.70 -17.00 -8.79
CA HIS A 502 -2.41 -18.27 -8.80
C HIS A 502 -3.91 -18.05 -8.92
N ASP A 503 -4.57 -19.00 -9.57
CA ASP A 503 -6.00 -18.93 -9.85
C ASP A 503 -6.84 -19.39 -8.66
N SER A 504 -8.07 -18.91 -8.62
CA SER A 504 -9.11 -19.32 -7.68
C SER A 504 -10.38 -19.68 -8.45
N PHE A 505 -11.04 -20.77 -8.08
CA PHE A 505 -12.22 -21.26 -8.79
C PHE A 505 -13.45 -21.30 -7.88
N SER A 506 -14.63 -21.09 -8.48
CA SER A 506 -15.89 -21.41 -7.84
C SER A 506 -16.33 -22.81 -8.29
N ALA A 507 -16.87 -23.60 -7.38
CA ALA A 507 -17.38 -24.93 -7.68
C ALA A 507 -18.72 -25.17 -6.99
N ARG A 508 -19.44 -26.21 -7.44
CA ARG A 508 -20.65 -26.73 -6.80
C ARG A 508 -20.41 -28.15 -6.29
N LEU A 509 -20.88 -28.41 -5.09
CA LEU A 509 -20.78 -29.75 -4.47
C LEU A 509 -21.75 -30.76 -5.07
N THR A 510 -22.88 -30.28 -5.62
CA THR A 510 -23.92 -31.10 -6.23
C THR A 510 -23.61 -31.53 -7.67
N VAL A 511 -22.64 -30.90 -8.32
CA VAL A 511 -22.26 -31.25 -9.69
C VAL A 511 -21.35 -32.46 -9.67
N ALA A 512 -21.74 -33.48 -10.42
CA ALA A 512 -21.00 -34.72 -10.56
C ALA A 512 -19.76 -34.56 -11.42
N ASP A 513 -18.68 -35.24 -11.05
CA ASP A 513 -17.49 -35.36 -11.88
C ASP A 513 -17.74 -36.25 -13.10
N ASN A 514 -16.97 -36.08 -14.18
CA ASN A 514 -16.92 -37.02 -15.28
C ASN A 514 -16.48 -38.40 -14.78
N ALA A 515 -16.98 -39.47 -15.43
CA ALA A 515 -16.69 -40.83 -15.01
C ALA A 515 -15.20 -41.18 -15.01
N ASP A 516 -14.43 -40.57 -15.93
CA ASP A 516 -12.97 -40.72 -16.02
C ASP A 516 -12.21 -39.69 -15.16
N GLY A 517 -12.93 -38.84 -14.43
CA GLY A 517 -12.37 -37.77 -13.62
C GLY A 517 -11.75 -36.60 -14.43
N SER A 518 -11.85 -36.60 -15.74
CA SER A 518 -11.30 -35.51 -16.60
C SER A 518 -12.11 -34.26 -16.45
N CYS A 519 -11.44 -33.11 -16.73
CA CYS A 519 -12.06 -31.77 -16.73
C CYS A 519 -12.18 -31.25 -18.15
N GLN A 520 -13.31 -30.65 -18.48
CA GLN A 520 -13.46 -29.93 -19.75
C GLN A 520 -12.57 -28.69 -19.75
N VAL A 521 -11.86 -28.47 -20.84
CA VAL A 521 -10.98 -27.35 -21.09
C VAL A 521 -11.33 -26.70 -22.42
N VAL A 522 -11.11 -25.42 -22.52
CA VAL A 522 -11.23 -24.61 -23.74
C VAL A 522 -9.86 -24.07 -24.08
N GLU A 523 -9.51 -24.13 -25.35
CA GLU A 523 -8.31 -23.45 -25.86
C GLU A 523 -8.60 -21.96 -26.02
N GLU A 524 -7.68 -21.13 -25.57
CA GLU A 524 -7.69 -19.71 -25.88
C GLU A 524 -7.44 -19.48 -27.38
N PRO A 525 -7.84 -18.32 -27.92
CA PRO A 525 -7.68 -18.01 -29.33
C PRO A 525 -6.24 -18.08 -29.87
N ASP A 526 -5.24 -17.96 -28.99
CA ASP A 526 -3.82 -18.11 -29.35
C ASP A 526 -3.36 -19.57 -29.46
N GLY A 527 -4.26 -20.53 -29.18
CA GLY A 527 -3.98 -21.97 -29.22
C GLY A 527 -2.99 -22.49 -28.18
N LEU A 528 -2.51 -21.62 -27.28
CA LEU A 528 -1.46 -21.95 -26.32
C LEU A 528 -1.91 -21.97 -24.86
N ALA A 529 -3.03 -21.32 -24.57
CA ALA A 529 -3.59 -21.29 -23.23
C ALA A 529 -4.85 -22.17 -23.15
N THR A 530 -5.02 -22.87 -22.01
CA THR A 530 -6.21 -23.64 -21.73
C THR A 530 -6.91 -23.12 -20.49
N LYS A 531 -8.20 -22.88 -20.58
CA LYS A 531 -9.06 -22.56 -19.44
C LYS A 531 -9.98 -23.70 -19.08
N LEU A 532 -10.22 -23.87 -17.79
CA LEU A 532 -11.35 -24.68 -17.34
C LEU A 532 -12.65 -23.96 -17.69
N GLU A 533 -13.39 -24.48 -18.66
CA GLU A 533 -14.60 -23.83 -19.14
C GLU A 533 -15.83 -24.08 -18.28
N VAL A 534 -15.91 -25.21 -17.63
CA VAL A 534 -17.19 -25.67 -17.06
C VAL A 534 -17.75 -24.67 -16.05
N LYS A 535 -18.95 -24.21 -16.31
CA LYS A 535 -19.78 -23.51 -15.36
C LYS A 535 -21.09 -24.28 -15.18
N PRO A 536 -21.35 -24.83 -14.01
CA PRO A 536 -20.56 -24.80 -12.77
C PRO A 536 -19.44 -25.86 -12.76
N LYS A 537 -18.28 -25.51 -12.15
CA LYS A 537 -17.18 -26.43 -11.98
C LYS A 537 -17.46 -27.45 -10.87
N THR A 538 -16.97 -28.67 -11.05
CA THR A 538 -16.98 -29.70 -9.99
C THR A 538 -15.91 -29.39 -8.96
N LEU A 539 -16.04 -29.97 -7.75
CA LEU A 539 -15.00 -29.87 -6.72
C LEU A 539 -13.64 -30.39 -7.24
N ASN A 540 -13.65 -31.57 -7.88
CA ASN A 540 -12.44 -32.18 -8.44
C ASN A 540 -11.74 -31.25 -9.44
N CYS A 541 -12.47 -30.72 -10.42
CA CYS A 541 -11.89 -29.87 -11.44
C CYS A 541 -11.39 -28.54 -10.88
N ALA A 542 -12.07 -27.97 -9.89
CA ALA A 542 -11.62 -26.76 -9.25
C ALA A 542 -10.33 -26.97 -8.43
N LEU A 543 -10.19 -28.10 -7.73
CA LEU A 543 -8.95 -28.48 -7.04
C LEU A 543 -7.78 -28.61 -8.03
N LYS A 544 -7.99 -29.33 -9.14
CA LYS A 544 -6.99 -29.49 -10.20
C LYS A 544 -6.58 -28.15 -10.83
N GLY A 545 -7.57 -27.29 -11.06
CA GLY A 545 -7.32 -25.94 -11.59
C GLY A 545 -6.43 -25.12 -10.67
N VAL A 546 -6.69 -25.15 -9.36
CA VAL A 546 -5.85 -24.47 -8.38
C VAL A 546 -4.45 -25.07 -8.33
N TRP A 547 -4.30 -26.39 -8.27
CA TRP A 547 -2.98 -27.04 -8.29
C TRP A 547 -2.21 -26.74 -9.56
N GLY A 548 -2.88 -26.75 -10.73
CA GLY A 548 -2.30 -26.42 -12.02
C GLY A 548 -1.83 -24.96 -12.09
N SER A 549 -2.50 -24.04 -11.42
CA SER A 549 -2.15 -22.61 -11.42
C SER A 549 -0.81 -22.30 -10.75
N LEU A 550 -0.25 -23.22 -9.97
CA LEU A 550 1.13 -23.13 -9.48
C LEU A 550 2.13 -23.00 -10.64
N TRP A 551 1.76 -23.48 -11.81
CA TRP A 551 2.56 -23.53 -13.03
C TRP A 551 2.09 -22.52 -14.09
N ASN A 552 1.33 -21.48 -13.69
CA ASN A 552 1.13 -20.33 -14.55
C ASN A 552 2.48 -19.75 -14.96
N LYS A 553 2.65 -19.39 -16.25
CA LYS A 553 3.90 -18.82 -16.79
C LYS A 553 4.43 -17.73 -15.88
N ARG A 554 3.57 -16.80 -15.49
CA ARG A 554 3.91 -15.69 -14.61
C ARG A 554 4.40 -16.14 -13.22
N ALA A 555 3.74 -17.13 -12.61
CA ALA A 555 4.19 -17.68 -11.33
C ALA A 555 5.60 -18.31 -11.44
N ILE A 556 5.90 -18.93 -12.57
CA ILE A 556 7.23 -19.47 -12.86
C ILE A 556 8.24 -18.33 -12.97
N GLU A 557 7.94 -17.29 -13.76
CA GLU A 557 8.83 -16.15 -14.00
C GLU A 557 9.15 -15.40 -12.71
N GLU A 558 8.15 -15.11 -11.87
CA GLU A 558 8.35 -14.48 -10.58
C GLU A 558 9.22 -15.32 -9.64
N ARG A 559 8.96 -16.62 -9.56
CA ARG A 559 9.79 -17.54 -8.77
C ARG A 559 11.23 -17.63 -9.30
N SER A 560 11.40 -17.69 -10.63
CA SER A 560 12.74 -17.71 -11.26
C SER A 560 13.49 -16.41 -10.95
N PHE A 561 12.80 -15.26 -11.02
CA PHE A 561 13.38 -13.96 -10.70
C PHE A 561 13.77 -13.86 -9.20
N ALA A 562 12.93 -14.35 -8.31
CA ALA A 562 13.20 -14.44 -6.87
C ALA A 562 14.16 -15.60 -6.50
N ARG A 563 14.62 -16.38 -7.49
CA ARG A 563 15.48 -17.56 -7.31
C ARG A 563 14.90 -18.63 -6.37
N LEU A 564 13.58 -18.77 -6.36
CA LEU A 564 12.91 -19.85 -5.64
C LEU A 564 13.14 -21.18 -6.35
N ASP A 565 13.46 -22.22 -5.58
CA ASP A 565 13.60 -23.55 -6.13
C ASP A 565 12.23 -24.14 -6.50
N HIS A 566 11.95 -24.26 -7.78
CA HIS A 566 10.71 -24.80 -8.32
C HIS A 566 10.39 -26.23 -7.86
N ALA A 567 11.41 -27.01 -7.47
CA ALA A 567 11.19 -28.37 -6.96
C ALA A 567 10.61 -28.41 -5.55
N THR A 568 10.70 -27.31 -4.80
CA THR A 568 10.27 -27.24 -3.39
C THR A 568 8.92 -26.53 -3.21
N VAL A 569 8.34 -25.98 -4.29
CA VAL A 569 7.05 -25.32 -4.22
C VAL A 569 5.91 -26.33 -4.21
N GLY A 570 4.84 -26.02 -3.49
CA GLY A 570 3.64 -26.82 -3.43
C GLY A 570 2.41 -25.96 -3.19
N MET A 571 1.25 -26.51 -3.52
CA MET A 571 -0.02 -25.79 -3.46
C MET A 571 -0.95 -26.41 -2.44
N GLY A 572 -1.13 -25.77 -1.30
CA GLY A 572 -2.27 -25.95 -0.43
C GLY A 572 -3.51 -25.21 -0.97
N ILE A 573 -4.65 -25.47 -0.41
CA ILE A 573 -5.91 -24.86 -0.84
C ILE A 573 -6.72 -24.38 0.36
N ALA A 574 -7.30 -23.18 0.26
CA ALA A 574 -8.34 -22.72 1.16
C ALA A 574 -9.71 -22.86 0.49
N VAL A 575 -10.67 -23.50 1.17
CA VAL A 575 -12.05 -23.64 0.69
C VAL A 575 -12.99 -22.91 1.64
N VAL A 576 -13.79 -22.00 1.10
CA VAL A 576 -14.80 -21.23 1.84
C VAL A 576 -16.13 -21.27 1.10
N SER A 577 -17.25 -20.93 1.78
CA SER A 577 -18.51 -20.68 1.10
C SER A 577 -18.38 -19.50 0.13
N ARG A 578 -19.21 -19.48 -0.89
CA ARG A 578 -19.34 -18.35 -1.78
C ARG A 578 -20.39 -17.39 -1.25
N TYR A 579 -20.02 -16.14 -1.00
CA TYR A 579 -20.87 -15.14 -0.32
C TYR A 579 -21.94 -14.51 -1.16
N ASP A 580 -21.69 -14.36 -2.46
CA ASP A 580 -22.54 -13.67 -3.42
C ASP A 580 -23.76 -14.48 -3.89
N ASP A 581 -24.12 -15.55 -3.18
CA ASP A 581 -25.30 -16.34 -3.49
C ASP A 581 -26.54 -15.92 -2.73
N ASP A 582 -26.34 -15.50 -1.48
CA ASP A 582 -27.40 -15.11 -0.56
C ASP A 582 -27.48 -13.59 -0.36
N HIS A 583 -26.42 -12.87 -0.74
CA HIS A 583 -26.27 -11.42 -0.49
C HIS A 583 -25.59 -10.71 -1.65
N GLU A 584 -26.03 -9.50 -1.94
CA GLU A 584 -25.35 -8.59 -2.87
C GLU A 584 -24.08 -8.02 -2.20
N ILE A 585 -23.01 -7.91 -2.97
CA ILE A 585 -21.78 -7.29 -2.50
C ILE A 585 -21.89 -5.78 -2.76
N ILE A 586 -21.93 -4.99 -1.70
CA ILE A 586 -21.96 -3.53 -1.78
C ILE A 586 -20.59 -2.97 -2.13
N ALA A 587 -19.53 -3.50 -1.51
CA ALA A 587 -18.16 -3.04 -1.75
C ALA A 587 -17.12 -4.15 -1.53
N ASN A 588 -16.06 -4.09 -2.33
CA ASN A 588 -14.79 -4.75 -2.05
C ASN A 588 -13.79 -3.72 -1.54
N GLN A 589 -13.00 -4.09 -0.54
CA GLN A 589 -11.99 -3.21 0.03
C GLN A 589 -10.67 -3.95 0.27
N VAL A 590 -9.57 -3.26 0.00
CA VAL A 590 -8.22 -3.66 0.38
C VAL A 590 -7.69 -2.62 1.36
N ILE A 591 -7.14 -3.09 2.47
CA ILE A 591 -6.61 -2.24 3.53
C ILE A 591 -5.13 -2.52 3.66
N VAL A 592 -4.31 -1.48 3.57
CA VAL A 592 -2.88 -1.56 3.90
C VAL A 592 -2.65 -0.77 5.16
N THR A 593 -2.10 -1.43 6.18
CA THR A 593 -1.85 -0.78 7.46
C THR A 593 -0.60 0.07 7.42
N ARG A 594 -0.62 1.21 8.12
CA ARG A 594 0.55 2.06 8.37
C ARG A 594 1.30 2.49 7.11
N VAL A 595 0.59 3.12 6.18
CA VAL A 595 1.16 3.74 4.99
C VAL A 595 1.40 5.23 5.21
N ILE A 596 2.39 5.76 4.51
CA ILE A 596 2.52 7.19 4.27
C ILE A 596 2.17 7.40 2.79
N ASN A 597 1.11 8.16 2.52
CA ASN A 597 0.73 8.43 1.14
C ASN A 597 1.58 9.53 0.50
N ASN A 598 1.32 9.83 -0.78
CA ASN A 598 2.03 10.88 -1.52
C ASN A 598 1.90 12.29 -0.93
N GLU A 599 0.92 12.50 -0.04
CA GLU A 599 0.68 13.77 0.65
C GLU A 599 1.33 13.81 2.04
N GLY A 600 2.07 12.78 2.41
CA GLY A 600 2.72 12.64 3.71
C GLY A 600 1.75 12.31 4.86
N LEU A 601 0.52 11.88 4.55
CA LEU A 601 -0.44 11.43 5.55
C LEU A 601 -0.09 10.03 6.01
N PHE A 602 0.16 9.87 7.30
CA PHE A 602 0.35 8.57 7.91
C PHE A 602 -0.98 8.01 8.42
N GLY A 603 -1.25 6.78 8.07
CA GLY A 603 -2.47 6.11 8.52
C GLY A 603 -2.66 4.74 7.88
N TYR A 604 -3.89 4.24 7.91
CA TYR A 604 -4.30 3.06 7.17
C TYR A 604 -4.91 3.46 5.84
N SER A 605 -4.42 2.89 4.76
CA SER A 605 -4.96 3.11 3.42
C SER A 605 -6.10 2.13 3.16
N PHE A 606 -7.25 2.67 2.79
CA PHE A 606 -8.44 1.92 2.40
C PHE A 606 -8.70 2.15 0.92
N SER A 607 -8.47 1.14 0.11
CA SER A 607 -8.84 1.15 -1.30
C SER A 607 -10.17 0.42 -1.46
N THR A 608 -11.23 1.13 -1.88
CA THR A 608 -12.61 0.61 -1.92
C THR A 608 -13.18 0.70 -3.34
N GLN A 609 -13.84 -0.35 -3.79
CA GLN A 609 -14.57 -0.35 -5.06
C GLN A 609 -16.01 -0.83 -4.87
N VAL A 610 -16.91 -0.28 -5.67
CA VAL A 610 -18.35 -0.57 -5.62
C VAL A 610 -18.64 -1.99 -6.10
N GLY A 611 -19.51 -2.68 -5.39
CA GLY A 611 -20.01 -4.00 -5.77
C GLY A 611 -18.91 -5.06 -5.81
N ASN A 612 -18.99 -5.92 -6.79
CA ASN A 612 -18.02 -7.00 -7.04
C ASN A 612 -16.76 -6.54 -7.79
N ASN A 613 -16.63 -5.27 -8.12
CA ASN A 613 -15.49 -4.77 -8.87
C ASN A 613 -14.18 -4.98 -8.11
N LEU A 614 -13.14 -5.30 -8.87
CA LEU A 614 -11.83 -5.58 -8.28
C LEU A 614 -11.16 -4.27 -7.83
N VAL A 615 -10.51 -4.33 -6.68
CA VAL A 615 -9.73 -3.21 -6.13
C VAL A 615 -8.30 -3.23 -6.69
N THR A 616 -7.65 -4.39 -6.65
CA THR A 616 -6.22 -4.53 -6.99
C THR A 616 -5.95 -4.71 -8.49
N ASN A 617 -6.88 -5.30 -9.21
CA ASN A 617 -6.81 -5.48 -10.67
C ASN A 617 -8.13 -4.98 -11.29
N PRO A 618 -8.41 -3.67 -11.25
CA PRO A 618 -9.65 -3.13 -11.78
C PRO A 618 -9.67 -3.25 -13.31
N GLU A 619 -10.88 -3.30 -13.86
CA GLU A 619 -11.07 -3.17 -15.33
C GLU A 619 -10.44 -1.86 -15.83
N PRO A 620 -9.88 -1.81 -17.04
CA PRO A 620 -9.32 -0.59 -17.62
C PRO A 620 -10.31 0.58 -17.55
N GLY A 621 -9.86 1.72 -16.99
CA GLY A 621 -10.71 2.91 -16.80
C GLY A 621 -11.61 2.88 -15.56
N SER A 622 -11.54 1.82 -14.75
CA SER A 622 -12.13 1.74 -13.42
C SER A 622 -11.06 2.03 -12.37
N TYR A 623 -11.39 2.80 -11.32
CA TYR A 623 -10.46 3.16 -10.25
C TYR A 623 -11.15 3.03 -8.90
N ALA A 624 -10.48 2.39 -7.95
CA ALA A 624 -10.96 2.31 -6.58
C ALA A 624 -10.90 3.69 -5.89
N GLU A 625 -11.82 3.96 -4.98
CA GLU A 625 -11.69 5.03 -3.99
C GLU A 625 -10.45 4.74 -3.12
N ASN A 626 -9.69 5.79 -2.77
CA ASN A 626 -8.62 5.67 -1.79
C ASN A 626 -8.87 6.67 -0.65
N VAL A 627 -8.89 6.13 0.58
CA VAL A 627 -9.09 6.89 1.81
C VAL A 627 -7.96 6.57 2.77
N ILE A 628 -7.33 7.58 3.35
CA ILE A 628 -6.39 7.41 4.45
C ILE A 628 -7.12 7.67 5.76
N ALA A 629 -7.17 6.67 6.63
CA ALA A 629 -7.57 6.85 8.01
C ALA A 629 -6.37 7.30 8.83
N GLY A 630 -6.29 8.58 9.10
CA GLY A 630 -5.19 9.17 9.87
C GLY A 630 -5.33 8.88 11.36
N PHE A 631 -4.19 8.59 12.01
CA PHE A 631 -4.12 8.46 13.47
C PHE A 631 -3.41 9.65 14.03
N VAL A 632 -4.07 10.40 14.83
CA VAL A 632 -3.39 11.43 15.54
C VAL A 632 -3.34 11.17 17.04
N GLU A 633 -3.96 10.21 17.61
CA GLU A 633 -3.83 9.81 19.02
C GLU A 633 -4.95 8.89 19.52
N LYS A 634 -4.73 8.26 20.70
CA LYS A 634 -5.65 7.29 21.31
C LYS A 634 -7.04 7.84 21.65
N ALA A 635 -7.23 9.15 21.69
CA ALA A 635 -8.44 9.81 22.19
C ALA A 635 -9.29 10.49 21.11
N ARG A 636 -8.91 10.43 19.84
CA ARG A 636 -9.66 11.09 18.75
C ARG A 636 -10.46 10.10 17.93
N PRO A 637 -11.65 10.52 17.44
CA PRO A 637 -12.23 9.85 16.30
C PRO A 637 -11.22 9.88 15.14
N PRO A 638 -11.07 8.78 14.42
CA PRO A 638 -10.18 8.75 13.25
C PRO A 638 -10.69 9.74 12.20
N THR A 639 -9.76 10.38 11.52
CA THR A 639 -10.08 11.21 10.36
C THR A 639 -9.95 10.38 9.08
N PHE A 640 -10.90 10.53 8.17
CA PHE A 640 -10.93 9.82 6.89
C PHE A 640 -10.71 10.80 5.75
N THR A 641 -9.51 10.84 5.22
CA THR A 641 -9.13 11.72 4.10
C THR A 641 -9.27 10.98 2.79
N VAL A 642 -10.15 11.46 1.92
CA VAL A 642 -10.28 10.93 0.55
C VAL A 642 -9.15 11.49 -0.30
N THR A 643 -8.26 10.64 -0.77
CA THR A 643 -7.20 11.03 -1.70
C THR A 643 -7.62 10.78 -3.16
N ARG A 644 -8.56 9.87 -3.39
CA ARG A 644 -9.16 9.61 -4.70
C ARG A 644 -10.57 9.06 -4.55
N PHE A 645 -11.55 9.64 -5.26
CA PHE A 645 -12.87 9.05 -5.39
C PHE A 645 -12.90 7.93 -6.44
N ALA A 646 -13.77 6.96 -6.26
CA ALA A 646 -13.92 5.84 -7.19
C ALA A 646 -14.45 6.25 -8.56
N THR A 647 -13.98 5.53 -9.59
CA THR A 647 -14.62 5.44 -10.90
C THR A 647 -15.09 3.98 -11.07
N PRO A 648 -16.40 3.69 -10.96
CA PRO A 648 -16.89 2.32 -10.85
C PRO A 648 -16.63 1.45 -12.08
N ALA A 649 -16.64 2.06 -13.28
CA ALA A 649 -16.40 1.38 -14.55
C ALA A 649 -15.83 2.34 -15.61
N ALA A 650 -15.28 1.80 -16.68
CA ALA A 650 -14.80 2.60 -17.80
C ALA A 650 -15.92 3.48 -18.36
N GLY A 651 -15.65 4.78 -18.49
CA GLY A 651 -16.63 5.77 -18.98
C GLY A 651 -17.71 6.16 -17.97
N ALA A 652 -17.76 5.54 -16.79
CA ALA A 652 -18.65 5.98 -15.73
C ALA A 652 -18.12 7.29 -15.10
N PRO A 653 -19.01 8.17 -14.60
CA PRO A 653 -18.57 9.35 -13.90
C PRO A 653 -17.85 8.97 -12.60
N LYS A 654 -16.79 9.73 -12.26
CA LYS A 654 -16.14 9.66 -10.97
C LYS A 654 -17.15 10.00 -9.89
N LEU A 655 -17.18 9.22 -8.81
CA LEU A 655 -18.04 9.51 -7.66
C LEU A 655 -17.62 10.83 -6.99
N THR A 656 -18.58 11.51 -6.40
CA THR A 656 -18.38 12.77 -5.67
C THR A 656 -18.55 12.62 -4.16
N ALA A 657 -18.95 11.43 -3.71
CA ALA A 657 -19.09 11.06 -2.32
C ALA A 657 -18.37 9.74 -2.06
N ARG A 658 -18.00 9.48 -0.81
CA ARG A 658 -17.40 8.22 -0.39
C ARG A 658 -18.37 7.05 -0.55
N ILE A 659 -17.82 5.89 -0.81
CA ILE A 659 -18.58 4.64 -0.91
C ILE A 659 -19.11 4.22 0.49
N LEU A 660 -18.28 4.38 1.51
CA LEU A 660 -18.61 4.01 2.90
C LEU A 660 -18.62 5.26 3.78
N ASP A 661 -19.58 5.32 4.69
CA ASP A 661 -19.68 6.42 5.67
C ASP A 661 -18.65 6.31 6.81
N ASN A 662 -18.62 7.32 7.69
CA ASN A 662 -17.67 7.38 8.79
C ASN A 662 -17.88 6.29 9.83
N GLU A 663 -19.12 5.89 10.10
CA GLU A 663 -19.44 4.88 11.11
C GLU A 663 -18.93 3.51 10.68
N VAL A 664 -19.21 3.13 9.43
CA VAL A 664 -18.73 1.89 8.81
C VAL A 664 -17.22 1.88 8.76
N MET A 665 -16.59 2.96 8.28
CA MET A 665 -15.14 3.08 8.19
C MET A 665 -14.46 3.02 9.57
N THR A 666 -15.03 3.63 10.59
CA THR A 666 -14.50 3.56 11.97
C THR A 666 -14.51 2.13 12.48
N SER A 667 -15.59 1.42 12.26
CA SER A 667 -15.72 0.02 12.69
C SER A 667 -14.72 -0.90 11.98
N ILE A 668 -14.53 -0.72 10.68
CA ILE A 668 -13.51 -1.47 9.92
C ILE A 668 -12.10 -1.15 10.44
N LEU A 669 -11.82 0.12 10.70
CA LEU A 669 -10.53 0.56 11.21
C LEU A 669 -10.21 -0.08 12.57
N ASP A 670 -11.18 -0.11 13.50
CA ASP A 670 -11.00 -0.73 14.81
C ASP A 670 -10.74 -2.25 14.70
N LEU A 671 -11.46 -2.93 13.83
CA LEU A 671 -11.21 -4.34 13.54
C LEU A 671 -9.83 -4.56 12.92
N THR A 672 -9.42 -3.70 12.01
CA THR A 672 -8.10 -3.78 11.38
C THR A 672 -6.97 -3.55 12.37
N LYS A 673 -7.10 -2.56 13.26
CA LYS A 673 -6.15 -2.35 14.38
C LYS A 673 -6.07 -3.56 15.30
N ARG A 674 -7.22 -4.12 15.67
CA ARG A 674 -7.28 -5.35 16.48
C ARG A 674 -6.57 -6.51 15.78
N ALA A 675 -6.82 -6.69 14.48
CA ALA A 675 -6.17 -7.72 13.69
C ALA A 675 -4.64 -7.54 13.64
N GLU A 676 -4.15 -6.32 13.45
CA GLU A 676 -2.71 -6.03 13.42
C GLU A 676 -2.03 -6.26 14.77
N ILE A 677 -2.63 -5.80 15.86
CA ILE A 677 -2.11 -6.05 17.21
C ILE A 677 -2.08 -7.57 17.51
N GLY A 678 -3.14 -8.27 17.12
CA GLY A 678 -3.23 -9.73 17.28
C GLY A 678 -2.20 -10.47 16.44
N TYR A 679 -1.98 -10.03 15.19
CA TYR A 679 -0.95 -10.57 14.30
C TYR A 679 0.46 -10.37 14.86
N CYS A 680 0.75 -9.18 15.36
CA CYS A 680 2.01 -8.88 16.03
C CYS A 680 2.27 -9.84 17.21
N ARG A 681 1.26 -10.09 18.04
CA ARG A 681 1.37 -11.03 19.17
C ARG A 681 1.56 -12.49 18.72
N ALA A 682 0.97 -12.87 17.60
CA ALA A 682 1.11 -14.21 17.03
C ALA A 682 2.49 -14.42 16.38
N LYS A 683 3.04 -13.38 15.76
CA LYS A 683 4.33 -13.39 15.06
C LYS A 683 5.26 -12.31 15.63
N THR A 684 6.02 -12.65 16.65
CA THR A 684 6.89 -11.70 17.38
C THR A 684 7.96 -11.05 16.50
N SER A 685 8.34 -11.69 15.40
CA SER A 685 9.26 -11.11 14.40
C SER A 685 8.63 -9.98 13.57
N TYR A 686 7.29 -9.82 13.63
CA TYR A 686 6.59 -8.79 12.89
C TYR A 686 6.92 -7.38 13.41
N TYR A 687 7.06 -7.20 14.70
CA TYR A 687 7.37 -5.91 15.30
C TYR A 687 8.31 -6.06 16.51
N PRO A 688 9.42 -5.31 16.57
CA PRO A 688 10.40 -5.44 17.67
C PRO A 688 9.96 -4.77 18.98
N GLY A 689 8.93 -3.91 18.94
CA GLY A 689 8.40 -3.17 20.07
C GLY A 689 7.20 -3.84 20.74
N ASN A 690 6.52 -3.06 21.61
CA ASN A 690 5.27 -3.52 22.21
C ASN A 690 4.14 -3.54 21.14
N CYS A 691 3.48 -4.66 20.97
CA CYS A 691 2.42 -4.82 19.98
C CYS A 691 1.23 -3.85 20.14
N THR A 692 1.02 -3.25 21.31
CA THR A 692 0.00 -2.20 21.50
C THR A 692 0.34 -0.90 20.76
N ASP A 693 1.60 -0.68 20.49
CA ASP A 693 2.12 0.54 19.86
C ASP A 693 2.34 0.38 18.35
N VAL A 694 2.23 -0.84 17.84
CA VAL A 694 2.48 -1.16 16.42
C VAL A 694 1.65 -0.30 15.45
N THR A 695 0.42 0.02 15.82
CA THR A 695 -0.49 0.80 14.97
C THR A 695 -0.14 2.28 14.90
N LEU A 696 0.72 2.77 15.78
CA LEU A 696 1.08 4.19 15.92
C LEU A 696 2.54 4.47 15.53
N ASP A 697 3.30 3.46 15.12
CA ASP A 697 4.71 3.62 14.77
C ASP A 697 4.89 3.83 13.25
N PRO A 698 5.18 5.07 12.80
CA PRO A 698 5.40 5.35 11.39
C PRO A 698 6.73 4.81 10.85
N GLU A 699 7.70 4.51 11.73
CA GLU A 699 9.05 4.10 11.32
C GLU A 699 9.14 2.60 11.04
N LYS A 700 8.07 1.85 11.29
CA LYS A 700 8.10 0.41 11.08
C LYS A 700 8.03 0.02 9.59
N PRO A 701 8.96 -0.80 9.11
CA PRO A 701 9.11 -1.11 7.68
C PRO A 701 8.06 -2.07 7.12
N SER A 702 7.32 -2.83 7.94
CA SER A 702 6.34 -3.81 7.46
C SER A 702 4.91 -3.46 7.85
N SER A 703 3.97 -3.75 6.96
CA SER A 703 2.53 -3.55 7.13
C SER A 703 1.77 -4.85 6.94
N LEU A 704 0.47 -4.79 7.12
CA LEU A 704 -0.45 -5.84 6.70
C LEU A 704 -1.28 -5.37 5.52
N ASP A 705 -1.56 -6.30 4.63
CA ASP A 705 -2.57 -6.20 3.57
C ASP A 705 -3.76 -7.09 3.98
N LEU A 706 -4.95 -6.49 4.04
CA LEU A 706 -6.20 -7.17 4.38
C LEU A 706 -7.21 -6.97 3.25
N GLU A 707 -7.92 -8.04 2.89
CA GLU A 707 -9.04 -7.97 1.96
C GLU A 707 -10.36 -8.19 2.70
N ILE A 708 -11.34 -7.34 2.45
CA ILE A 708 -12.69 -7.47 3.00
C ILE A 708 -13.75 -7.31 1.92
N LYS A 709 -14.95 -7.85 2.19
CA LYS A 709 -16.20 -7.55 1.48
C LYS A 709 -17.23 -7.02 2.45
N LEU A 710 -18.01 -6.06 1.99
CA LEU A 710 -19.23 -5.60 2.62
C LEU A 710 -20.44 -6.13 1.85
N LEU A 711 -21.38 -6.74 2.56
CA LEU A 711 -22.60 -7.32 2.02
C LEU A 711 -23.81 -6.39 2.26
N ASP A 712 -24.90 -6.59 1.51
CA ASP A 712 -26.14 -5.80 1.59
C ASP A 712 -26.87 -5.87 2.94
N ASN A 713 -26.62 -6.94 3.70
CA ASN A 713 -27.12 -7.10 5.07
C ASN A 713 -26.27 -6.36 6.12
N GLY A 714 -25.24 -5.62 5.72
CA GLY A 714 -24.31 -4.91 6.59
C GLY A 714 -23.21 -5.79 7.20
N GLU A 715 -23.12 -7.06 6.84
CA GLU A 715 -22.04 -7.94 7.31
C GLU A 715 -20.73 -7.66 6.58
N PHE A 716 -19.63 -7.72 7.33
CA PHE A 716 -18.28 -7.75 6.79
C PHE A 716 -17.74 -9.15 6.77
N THR A 717 -16.93 -9.44 5.74
CA THR A 717 -16.18 -10.67 5.70
C THR A 717 -14.74 -10.40 5.30
N PHE A 718 -13.82 -10.76 6.20
CA PHE A 718 -12.39 -10.74 5.93
C PHE A 718 -12.02 -11.96 5.09
N LYS A 719 -11.32 -11.73 4.01
CA LYS A 719 -10.93 -12.76 3.06
C LYS A 719 -9.46 -13.09 3.10
N GLN A 720 -8.64 -12.17 3.56
CA GLN A 720 -7.20 -12.31 3.57
C GLN A 720 -6.58 -11.40 4.62
N ILE A 721 -5.49 -11.84 5.20
CA ILE A 721 -4.48 -11.06 5.91
C ILE A 721 -3.12 -11.60 5.54
N ARG A 722 -2.16 -10.72 5.26
CA ARG A 722 -0.77 -11.07 4.99
C ARG A 722 0.16 -9.91 5.31
N GLU A 723 1.46 -10.20 5.44
CA GLU A 723 2.47 -9.15 5.50
C GLU A 723 2.62 -8.49 4.12
N PHE A 724 2.77 -7.19 4.15
CA PHE A 724 2.96 -6.36 2.98
C PHE A 724 4.34 -5.69 3.06
N ALA A 725 5.18 -5.96 2.09
CA ALA A 725 6.57 -5.46 2.03
C ALA A 725 6.72 -4.16 1.21
N GLY A 726 5.65 -3.62 0.67
CA GLY A 726 5.64 -2.52 -0.29
C GLY A 726 5.55 -1.12 0.34
N HIS A 727 6.47 -0.75 1.24
CA HIS A 727 6.56 0.62 1.77
C HIS A 727 7.50 1.48 0.96
#